data_7c0f32de8c002dd1155fc09acd22ae5e
#
_entry.id   7c0f32de8c002dd1155fc09acd22ae5e
#
_cell.length_a   1.000
_cell.length_b   1.000
_cell.length_c   1.000
_cell.angle_alpha   90.00
_cell.angle_beta   90.00
_cell.angle_gamma   90.00
#
_symmetry.space_group_name_H-M   'P 1'
#
loop_
_entity.id
_entity.type
_entity.pdbx_description
1 polymer ?
#
loop_
_entity_poly.entity_id
_entity_poly.type
_entity_poly.pdbx_seq_one_letter_code
_entity_poly.pdbx_strand_id
1 'polypeptide(L)'
;MRNFTLVLKIAPAFLLASSVMHAQTQDSATKEKNIEEVVLIGYGKQKKTDLTGSITSLSTADFNKGAVTNAEGLINGRAAGVVITQSGTPGSEPIIRIRGGSSLNASNEPLLVVDGLPLDGVSLSTINPNDIESFSILKDAASTAIYGSRGSNGVLLITTKKGGKRLKVSLNAFTTVNTLAKKIKVYSGDEFRALINQYVPGKVDQLGTSNTDWQDEIFKTSVTNDINASVSGSLFGKVPTRFSVDHLENSGLLITSGFQRTTGNIAISPSFFDDHLKFNITGTYSYTFKNNADEAAIGNALSMNPTQSVYDENSIYGDGYYENRLGNFNSTTGTYNPNGVSNPVAQLRNKHDIQNFKRFFGNINMEYKFHFLPELRLIANAGLDSKELDGHVTTNKNSRNGYYSVNNVFAYYGSESFSGESLLNKNANVQLNYGKTFGQFNFDVMGGYEYQNYHKTSFTSGNTFLYGIDINQFNNPDSKPDLNLQAFFGRLNLGYANKYLLTVNYRRDGSSRFSKINRWGDFGGVAAAWKISEESFLKGNSTLSDLKLRASIGKIGNQDIGDYRFDYFKTYNVSSTLFYQFGNTFYQIAKANGYNENLKWEESIKYNLGLDFGFAKNRVTGTLDFYLADTEDLLSIVPEGPLENLRIIGPKNIGRLQSKGIELGLDIKAVKKENFTLNFNYNATYNNINIKELELDKIDKGGVGLGAFIQTFTTGYSPYAFNVYQQVYDINGKPIEGAYVDRNNDGVITSADKYIFKKPQADVTMGFMTNATFGKHIDFSMAWRASIGNYVYDQISADRAQLGNIYNTVDGTINNAPVDFNNTNFSQTRKESDYFVKNGSFVKLDNVTLGYTFNNLLKNNGSIRFYTGVNNVLIITKYKNLDPEVFNEGRDGSIYPRARMFTLGINANF
;
A
#
# COMPACT_ATOMS: atom_id res chain seq x y z
N MET A 1 21.51 23.23 6.76
CA MET A 1 22.83 23.56 6.19
C MET A 1 23.98 22.55 6.47
N ARG A 2 23.87 21.67 7.47
CA ARG A 2 24.93 20.68 7.77
C ARG A 2 25.01 19.48 6.80
N ASN A 3 23.94 19.18 6.10
CA ASN A 3 23.88 18.00 5.20
C ASN A 3 24.33 18.27 3.75
N PHE A 4 24.41 19.54 3.34
CA PHE A 4 24.88 19.90 1.99
C PHE A 4 26.41 19.69 1.83
N THR A 5 27.14 19.68 2.93
CA THR A 5 28.61 19.52 2.93
C THR A 5 29.06 18.06 2.70
N LEU A 6 28.19 17.07 2.91
CA LEU A 6 28.52 15.66 2.69
C LEU A 6 28.42 15.29 1.20
N VAL A 7 27.45 15.82 0.49
CA VAL A 7 27.25 15.59 -0.95
C VAL A 7 28.38 16.23 -1.77
N LEU A 8 28.87 17.41 -1.36
CA LEU A 8 29.98 18.07 -2.03
C LEU A 8 31.34 17.38 -1.82
N LYS A 9 31.50 16.56 -0.77
CA LYS A 9 32.74 15.81 -0.50
C LYS A 9 32.86 14.51 -1.29
N ILE A 10 31.75 13.99 -1.83
CA ILE A 10 31.71 12.76 -2.65
C ILE A 10 31.87 13.08 -4.14
N ALA A 11 31.55 14.28 -4.59
CA ALA A 11 31.67 14.71 -5.99
C ALA A 11 33.11 14.68 -6.56
N PRO A 12 34.20 15.00 -5.82
CA PRO A 12 35.55 14.92 -6.36
C PRO A 12 36.09 13.51 -6.61
N ALA A 13 35.57 12.51 -5.88
CA ALA A 13 36.01 11.10 -6.06
C ALA A 13 35.52 10.49 -7.38
N PHE A 14 34.41 11.00 -7.94
CA PHE A 14 33.89 10.55 -9.23
C PHE A 14 34.58 11.17 -10.45
N LEU A 15 35.17 12.36 -10.31
CA LEU A 15 35.88 13.04 -11.39
C LEU A 15 37.33 12.48 -11.61
N LEU A 16 37.90 11.82 -10.61
CA LEU A 16 39.24 11.19 -10.71
C LEU A 16 39.21 9.82 -11.39
N ALA A 17 38.04 9.16 -11.50
CA ALA A 17 37.92 7.87 -12.19
C ALA A 17 37.81 7.98 -13.73
N SER A 18 37.66 9.19 -14.26
CA SER A 18 37.48 9.41 -15.72
C SER A 18 38.79 9.53 -16.52
N SER A 19 39.93 9.56 -15.84
CA SER A 19 41.27 9.79 -16.50
C SER A 19 42.04 8.55 -16.91
N VAL A 20 41.52 7.34 -16.71
CA VAL A 20 42.23 6.10 -17.05
C VAL A 20 41.31 5.15 -17.80
N MET A 21 40.99 5.45 -19.07
CA MET A 21 40.55 4.41 -20.03
C MET A 21 40.63 4.87 -21.48
N HIS A 22 41.64 4.42 -22.17
CA HIS A 22 41.64 4.34 -23.63
C HIS A 22 41.04 3.00 -24.04
N ALA A 23 39.89 2.98 -24.68
CA ALA A 23 39.25 1.78 -25.21
C ALA A 23 39.14 1.85 -26.73
N GLN A 24 39.59 0.80 -27.37
CA GLN A 24 39.56 0.60 -28.82
C GLN A 24 38.11 0.50 -29.34
N THR A 25 37.86 1.20 -30.45
CA THR A 25 36.65 1.12 -31.26
C THR A 25 36.68 -0.09 -32.19
N GLN A 26 35.68 -0.91 -32.15
CA GLN A 26 35.30 -1.80 -33.26
C GLN A 26 33.81 -1.69 -33.53
N ASP A 27 33.52 -1.21 -34.71
CA ASP A 27 32.17 -1.01 -35.25
C ASP A 27 31.64 -2.35 -35.79
N SER A 28 30.45 -2.76 -35.35
CA SER A 28 29.67 -3.77 -36.03
C SER A 28 28.19 -3.50 -35.86
N ALA A 29 27.56 -3.10 -36.96
CA ALA A 29 26.11 -3.01 -37.12
C ALA A 29 25.46 -4.36 -36.80
N THR A 30 24.88 -4.48 -35.60
CA THR A 30 24.08 -5.63 -35.22
C THR A 30 22.63 -5.43 -35.66
N LYS A 31 22.16 -6.32 -36.58
CA LYS A 31 20.73 -6.53 -36.82
C LYS A 31 20.02 -6.69 -35.49
N GLU A 32 18.91 -5.95 -35.29
CA GLU A 32 18.00 -6.16 -34.16
C GLU A 32 17.56 -7.64 -34.15
N LYS A 33 18.21 -8.44 -33.33
CA LYS A 33 17.62 -9.71 -32.88
C LYS A 33 16.47 -9.32 -31.97
N ASN A 34 15.25 -9.70 -32.32
CA ASN A 34 14.12 -9.71 -31.38
C ASN A 34 14.57 -10.52 -30.15
N ILE A 35 14.97 -9.83 -29.08
CA ILE A 35 15.25 -10.46 -27.80
C ILE A 35 13.88 -10.92 -27.30
N GLU A 36 13.66 -12.23 -27.29
CA GLU A 36 12.43 -12.80 -26.72
C GLU A 36 12.35 -12.38 -25.25
N GLU A 37 11.24 -11.73 -24.88
CA GLU A 37 11.00 -11.26 -23.53
C GLU A 37 10.90 -12.46 -22.58
N VAL A 38 11.81 -12.54 -21.62
CA VAL A 38 11.87 -13.59 -20.61
C VAL A 38 11.30 -13.05 -19.31
N VAL A 39 10.30 -13.73 -18.76
CA VAL A 39 9.58 -13.37 -17.54
C VAL A 39 10.00 -14.29 -16.40
N LEU A 40 10.21 -13.73 -15.21
CA LEU A 40 10.38 -14.50 -13.98
C LEU A 40 9.04 -15.11 -13.57
N ILE A 41 9.03 -16.43 -13.33
CA ILE A 41 7.88 -17.18 -12.84
C ILE A 41 8.31 -18.06 -11.66
N GLY A 42 7.98 -17.65 -10.46
CA GLY A 42 8.40 -18.39 -9.27
C GLY A 42 9.94 -18.52 -9.22
N TYR A 43 10.42 -19.72 -9.04
CA TYR A 43 11.85 -20.04 -8.96
C TYR A 43 12.51 -20.32 -10.33
N GLY A 44 11.91 -19.84 -11.45
CA GLY A 44 12.42 -20.07 -12.79
C GLY A 44 12.19 -18.89 -13.73
N LYS A 45 12.69 -19.04 -14.96
CA LYS A 45 12.50 -18.09 -16.07
C LYS A 45 11.79 -18.79 -17.21
N GLN A 46 10.84 -18.12 -17.84
CA GLN A 46 10.10 -18.64 -19.01
C GLN A 46 9.93 -17.53 -20.05
N LYS A 47 9.86 -17.91 -21.32
CA LYS A 47 9.51 -16.96 -22.39
C LYS A 47 8.07 -16.47 -22.18
N LYS A 48 7.82 -15.19 -22.39
CA LYS A 48 6.47 -14.59 -22.29
C LYS A 48 5.45 -15.32 -23.17
N THR A 49 5.88 -15.74 -24.35
CA THR A 49 5.03 -16.52 -25.29
C THR A 49 4.61 -17.88 -24.75
N ASP A 50 5.39 -18.48 -23.86
CA ASP A 50 5.20 -19.83 -23.32
C ASP A 50 4.46 -19.86 -21.98
N LEU A 51 4.08 -18.69 -21.47
CA LEU A 51 3.30 -18.59 -20.24
C LEU A 51 1.92 -19.22 -20.41
N THR A 52 1.55 -20.08 -19.47
CA THR A 52 0.25 -20.77 -19.42
C THR A 52 -0.72 -20.07 -18.45
N GLY A 53 -0.21 -19.31 -17.48
CA GLY A 53 -1.00 -18.57 -16.47
C GLY A 53 -1.28 -17.11 -16.83
N SER A 54 -2.13 -16.46 -16.02
CA SER A 54 -2.42 -15.01 -16.12
C SER A 54 -1.32 -14.20 -15.44
N ILE A 55 -0.35 -13.72 -16.21
CA ILE A 55 0.81 -12.97 -15.75
C ILE A 55 0.89 -11.66 -16.52
N THR A 56 0.99 -10.54 -15.81
CA THR A 56 1.28 -9.23 -16.41
C THR A 56 2.74 -8.85 -16.16
N SER A 57 3.52 -8.67 -17.22
CA SER A 57 4.91 -8.20 -17.16
C SER A 57 4.97 -6.74 -17.59
N LEU A 58 5.61 -5.90 -16.76
CA LEU A 58 5.83 -4.47 -17.01
C LEU A 58 7.32 -4.19 -16.93
N SER A 59 7.88 -3.63 -17.98
CA SER A 59 9.28 -3.23 -18.10
C SER A 59 9.42 -1.71 -17.91
N THR A 60 10.66 -1.20 -17.90
CA THR A 60 10.94 0.24 -17.81
C THR A 60 10.26 1.08 -18.90
N ALA A 61 9.94 0.48 -20.06
CA ALA A 61 9.20 1.15 -21.15
C ALA A 61 7.73 1.41 -20.79
N ASP A 62 7.16 0.55 -19.92
CA ASP A 62 5.75 0.56 -19.52
C ASP A 62 5.50 1.39 -18.26
N PHE A 63 6.54 1.81 -17.56
CA PHE A 63 6.44 2.54 -16.30
C PHE A 63 5.87 3.94 -16.47
N ASN A 64 5.18 4.41 -15.45
CA ASN A 64 4.78 5.81 -15.34
C ASN A 64 6.02 6.71 -15.37
N LYS A 65 5.95 7.79 -16.15
CA LYS A 65 7.04 8.77 -16.30
C LYS A 65 6.91 9.90 -15.29
N GLY A 66 7.99 10.67 -15.09
CA GLY A 66 8.01 11.87 -14.22
C GLY A 66 8.55 11.56 -12.83
N ALA A 67 8.13 12.37 -11.85
CA ALA A 67 8.55 12.21 -10.45
C ALA A 67 7.80 11.04 -9.79
N VAL A 68 8.49 9.93 -9.61
CA VAL A 68 7.98 8.74 -8.93
C VAL A 68 8.87 8.49 -7.72
N THR A 69 8.33 8.66 -6.52
CA THR A 69 9.07 8.59 -5.25
C THR A 69 9.10 7.19 -4.64
N ASN A 70 8.23 6.28 -5.11
CA ASN A 70 8.06 4.93 -4.59
C ASN A 70 7.82 3.92 -5.72
N ALA A 71 8.12 2.65 -5.47
CA ALA A 71 8.12 1.59 -6.50
C ALA A 71 6.73 1.34 -7.11
N GLU A 72 5.67 1.38 -6.32
CA GLU A 72 4.29 1.15 -6.77
C GLU A 72 3.78 2.27 -7.70
N GLY A 73 4.30 3.49 -7.55
CA GLY A 73 3.98 4.60 -8.45
C GLY A 73 4.33 4.32 -9.90
N LEU A 74 5.34 3.47 -10.15
CA LEU A 74 5.74 3.06 -11.51
C LEU A 74 4.63 2.28 -12.23
N ILE A 75 3.83 1.50 -11.51
CA ILE A 75 2.86 0.56 -12.07
C ILE A 75 1.40 0.92 -11.79
N ASN A 76 1.13 2.01 -11.09
CA ASN A 76 -0.23 2.43 -10.75
C ASN A 76 -1.05 2.70 -12.01
N GLY A 77 -2.20 2.00 -12.17
CA GLY A 77 -3.05 2.07 -13.35
C GLY A 77 -2.48 1.37 -14.61
N ARG A 78 -1.43 0.51 -14.47
CA ARG A 78 -0.74 -0.14 -15.60
C ARG A 78 -1.16 -1.59 -15.84
N ALA A 79 -1.73 -2.26 -14.86
CA ALA A 79 -2.09 -3.67 -14.93
C ALA A 79 -3.57 -3.88 -14.62
N ALA A 80 -4.28 -4.59 -15.49
CA ALA A 80 -5.65 -5.03 -15.24
C ALA A 80 -5.70 -5.90 -13.98
N GLY A 81 -6.75 -5.76 -13.17
CA GLY A 81 -6.93 -6.49 -11.91
C GLY A 81 -6.10 -5.99 -10.74
N VAL A 82 -5.27 -4.95 -10.91
CA VAL A 82 -4.43 -4.39 -9.85
C VAL A 82 -4.92 -3.00 -9.47
N VAL A 83 -5.25 -2.82 -8.20
CA VAL A 83 -5.64 -1.53 -7.63
C VAL A 83 -4.60 -1.12 -6.58
N ILE A 84 -4.07 0.08 -6.72
CA ILE A 84 -3.10 0.67 -5.79
C ILE A 84 -3.69 1.95 -5.25
N THR A 85 -3.93 1.98 -3.93
CA THR A 85 -4.41 3.17 -3.21
C THR A 85 -3.26 3.76 -2.41
N GLN A 86 -2.95 5.04 -2.64
CA GLN A 86 -1.87 5.75 -1.95
C GLN A 86 -2.46 6.79 -0.99
N SER A 87 -1.84 6.98 0.17
CA SER A 87 -2.09 8.13 1.05
C SER A 87 -1.34 9.38 0.55
N GLY A 88 -1.77 10.57 1.02
CA GLY A 88 -1.00 11.81 0.87
C GLY A 88 0.16 11.93 1.86
N THR A 89 0.16 11.16 2.94
CA THR A 89 1.16 11.21 4.01
C THR A 89 2.55 10.81 3.50
N PRO A 90 3.59 11.62 3.72
CA PRO A 90 4.95 11.29 3.30
C PRO A 90 5.42 9.95 3.86
N GLY A 91 5.96 9.09 2.99
CA GLY A 91 6.49 7.77 3.40
C GLY A 91 5.44 6.79 3.92
N SER A 92 4.14 7.00 3.61
CA SER A 92 3.09 6.01 3.91
C SER A 92 3.16 4.82 2.95
N GLU A 93 2.72 3.66 3.44
CA GLU A 93 2.60 2.45 2.63
C GLU A 93 1.34 2.49 1.76
N PRO A 94 1.41 2.09 0.48
CA PRO A 94 0.24 1.91 -0.36
C PRO A 94 -0.50 0.64 0.01
N ILE A 95 -1.81 0.61 -0.22
CA ILE A 95 -2.60 -0.63 -0.23
C ILE A 95 -2.62 -1.17 -1.66
N ILE A 96 -2.13 -2.39 -1.85
CA ILE A 96 -2.17 -3.09 -3.14
C ILE A 96 -3.18 -4.22 -3.06
N ARG A 97 -4.08 -4.30 -4.02
CA ARG A 97 -5.07 -5.38 -4.16
C ARG A 97 -5.01 -5.95 -5.56
N ILE A 98 -4.94 -7.28 -5.65
CA ILE A 98 -5.04 -8.01 -6.91
C ILE A 98 -6.37 -8.74 -6.92
N ARG A 99 -7.24 -8.46 -7.91
CA ARG A 99 -8.60 -9.03 -8.04
C ARG A 99 -9.48 -8.83 -6.79
N GLY A 100 -9.18 -7.75 -6.01
CA GLY A 100 -10.00 -7.30 -4.88
C GLY A 100 -9.70 -7.96 -3.53
N GLY A 101 -8.86 -8.99 -3.47
CA GLY A 101 -8.57 -9.78 -2.26
C GLY A 101 -9.44 -11.02 -2.10
N SER A 102 -9.06 -11.92 -1.19
CA SER A 102 -9.67 -13.24 -1.01
C SER A 102 -10.11 -13.52 0.42
N SER A 103 -9.91 -12.61 1.37
CA SER A 103 -10.21 -12.83 2.79
C SER A 103 -11.04 -11.69 3.41
N LEU A 104 -11.71 -11.99 4.54
CA LEU A 104 -12.44 -11.01 5.36
C LEU A 104 -11.53 -10.33 6.39
N ASN A 105 -10.71 -11.09 7.12
CA ASN A 105 -9.86 -10.58 8.20
C ASN A 105 -8.39 -11.00 8.08
N ALA A 106 -8.06 -12.04 7.29
CA ALA A 106 -6.68 -12.35 6.96
C ALA A 106 -6.13 -11.31 5.96
N SER A 107 -4.80 -11.28 5.79
CA SER A 107 -4.16 -10.35 4.85
C SER A 107 -4.71 -10.50 3.44
N ASN A 108 -4.99 -9.39 2.79
CA ASN A 108 -5.38 -9.29 1.39
C ASN A 108 -4.27 -8.68 0.51
N GLU A 109 -3.06 -8.52 1.05
CA GLU A 109 -1.92 -7.97 0.31
C GLU A 109 -1.21 -9.05 -0.51
N PRO A 110 -0.74 -8.74 -1.73
CA PRO A 110 0.04 -9.67 -2.51
C PRO A 110 1.40 -9.92 -1.86
N LEU A 111 1.95 -11.12 -2.07
CA LEU A 111 3.33 -11.40 -1.70
C LEU A 111 4.29 -10.56 -2.56
N LEU A 112 5.21 -9.85 -1.92
CA LEU A 112 6.28 -9.16 -2.61
C LEU A 112 7.55 -10.03 -2.64
N VAL A 113 8.12 -10.18 -3.82
CA VAL A 113 9.39 -10.92 -4.03
C VAL A 113 10.36 -10.04 -4.79
N VAL A 114 11.52 -9.75 -4.20
CA VAL A 114 12.58 -8.93 -4.83
C VAL A 114 13.79 -9.80 -5.15
N ASP A 115 14.13 -9.90 -6.43
CA ASP A 115 15.25 -10.73 -6.94
C ASP A 115 15.20 -12.20 -6.46
N GLY A 116 14.00 -12.73 -6.20
CA GLY A 116 13.78 -14.09 -5.72
C GLY A 116 13.68 -14.22 -4.19
N LEU A 117 13.87 -13.16 -3.42
CA LEU A 117 13.68 -13.15 -1.97
C LEU A 117 12.24 -12.74 -1.63
N PRO A 118 11.42 -13.62 -1.03
CA PRO A 118 10.12 -13.25 -0.50
C PRO A 118 10.30 -12.33 0.72
N LEU A 119 9.70 -11.16 0.67
CA LEU A 119 9.75 -10.18 1.75
C LEU A 119 8.43 -10.21 2.55
N ASP A 120 8.48 -9.85 3.82
CA ASP A 120 7.32 -9.80 4.71
C ASP A 120 7.12 -8.41 5.28
N GLY A 121 5.85 -7.95 5.36
CA GLY A 121 5.51 -6.63 5.89
C GLY A 121 6.24 -5.52 5.16
N VAL A 122 6.21 -5.53 3.83
CA VAL A 122 7.12 -4.72 3.03
C VAL A 122 6.59 -3.34 2.78
N SER A 123 7.39 -2.41 3.22
CA SER A 123 7.43 -1.06 2.71
C SER A 123 8.03 -1.05 1.30
N LEU A 124 7.21 -0.95 0.27
CA LEU A 124 7.67 -0.62 -1.08
C LEU A 124 8.36 0.75 -1.10
N SER A 125 8.09 1.59 -0.10
CA SER A 125 8.77 2.86 0.11
C SER A 125 10.27 2.72 0.39
N THR A 126 10.76 1.54 0.81
CA THR A 126 12.20 1.28 1.02
C THR A 126 12.94 0.91 -0.25
N ILE A 127 12.24 0.67 -1.36
CA ILE A 127 12.83 0.30 -2.66
C ILE A 127 12.94 1.54 -3.55
N ASN A 128 14.15 1.82 -4.03
CA ASN A 128 14.36 2.91 -4.98
C ASN A 128 13.76 2.57 -6.35
N PRO A 129 12.81 3.38 -6.89
CA PRO A 129 12.22 3.15 -8.20
C PRO A 129 13.25 3.09 -9.34
N ASN A 130 14.35 3.84 -9.23
CA ASN A 130 15.41 3.89 -10.25
C ASN A 130 16.19 2.58 -10.38
N ASP A 131 16.15 1.70 -9.36
CA ASP A 131 16.84 0.40 -9.39
C ASP A 131 15.98 -0.72 -10.01
N ILE A 132 14.71 -0.48 -10.26
CA ILE A 132 13.80 -1.50 -10.79
C ILE A 132 13.95 -1.64 -12.30
N GLU A 133 14.09 -2.89 -12.77
CA GLU A 133 14.11 -3.27 -14.18
C GLU A 133 12.73 -3.67 -14.69
N SER A 134 12.01 -4.50 -13.89
CA SER A 134 10.69 -5.00 -14.28
C SER A 134 9.84 -5.43 -13.09
N PHE A 135 8.52 -5.43 -13.31
CA PHE A 135 7.54 -6.10 -12.46
C PHE A 135 6.91 -7.26 -13.22
N SER A 136 6.70 -8.40 -12.53
CA SER A 136 5.87 -9.50 -13.00
C SER A 136 4.78 -9.75 -11.97
N ILE A 137 3.52 -9.63 -12.38
CA ILE A 137 2.35 -9.73 -11.51
C ILE A 137 1.66 -11.05 -11.80
N LEU A 138 1.74 -12.01 -10.85
CA LEU A 138 1.12 -13.31 -10.95
C LEU A 138 -0.28 -13.23 -10.31
N LYS A 139 -1.34 -13.53 -11.09
CA LYS A 139 -2.72 -13.28 -10.67
C LYS A 139 -3.55 -14.55 -10.47
N ASP A 140 -3.20 -15.65 -11.12
CA ASP A 140 -3.91 -16.93 -11.03
C ASP A 140 -3.21 -17.94 -10.12
N ALA A 141 -3.95 -18.95 -9.65
CA ALA A 141 -3.41 -19.93 -8.72
C ALA A 141 -2.33 -20.82 -9.35
N ALA A 142 -2.42 -21.14 -10.65
CA ALA A 142 -1.41 -21.97 -11.28
C ALA A 142 -0.05 -21.29 -11.38
N SER A 143 0.00 -19.95 -11.49
CA SER A 143 1.25 -19.18 -11.45
C SER A 143 1.74 -18.90 -10.04
N THR A 144 0.84 -18.74 -9.06
CA THR A 144 1.19 -18.36 -7.68
C THR A 144 1.39 -19.55 -6.73
N ALA A 145 0.87 -20.75 -7.07
CA ALA A 145 0.95 -21.96 -6.22
C ALA A 145 2.39 -22.34 -5.85
N ILE A 146 3.38 -22.02 -6.67
CA ILE A 146 4.79 -22.26 -6.37
C ILE A 146 5.30 -21.48 -5.13
N TYR A 147 4.63 -20.36 -4.78
CA TYR A 147 4.88 -19.56 -3.59
C TYR A 147 4.03 -19.98 -2.38
N GLY A 148 3.19 -21.04 -2.57
CA GLY A 148 2.36 -21.62 -1.53
C GLY A 148 1.37 -20.65 -0.92
N SER A 149 1.16 -20.82 0.37
CA SER A 149 0.19 -20.07 1.18
C SER A 149 0.38 -18.55 1.15
N ARG A 150 1.54 -18.05 0.80
CA ARG A 150 1.81 -16.61 0.70
C ARG A 150 1.35 -15.99 -0.63
N GLY A 151 1.07 -16.84 -1.64
CA GLY A 151 0.63 -16.40 -2.97
C GLY A 151 -0.88 -16.25 -3.13
N SER A 152 -1.72 -16.42 -2.08
CA SER A 152 -3.18 -16.43 -2.19
C SER A 152 -3.76 -15.14 -2.76
N ASN A 153 -3.18 -13.99 -2.44
CA ASN A 153 -3.60 -12.68 -2.92
C ASN A 153 -2.84 -12.20 -4.17
N GLY A 154 -2.15 -13.13 -4.87
CA GLY A 154 -1.26 -12.82 -5.97
C GLY A 154 0.17 -12.59 -5.51
N VAL A 155 1.09 -12.48 -6.48
CA VAL A 155 2.51 -12.26 -6.21
C VAL A 155 3.02 -11.13 -7.10
N LEU A 156 3.71 -10.17 -6.50
CA LEU A 156 4.39 -9.07 -7.17
C LEU A 156 5.91 -9.35 -7.18
N LEU A 157 6.43 -9.77 -8.33
CA LEU A 157 7.85 -10.01 -8.51
C LEU A 157 8.53 -8.73 -8.99
N ILE A 158 9.54 -8.28 -8.28
CA ILE A 158 10.39 -7.15 -8.66
C ILE A 158 11.76 -7.67 -9.05
N THR A 159 12.22 -7.29 -10.24
CA THR A 159 13.60 -7.53 -10.68
C THR A 159 14.36 -6.23 -10.64
N THR A 160 15.52 -6.22 -10.00
CA THR A 160 16.40 -5.06 -9.98
C THR A 160 17.39 -5.08 -11.16
N LYS A 161 17.84 -3.88 -11.56
CA LYS A 161 18.84 -3.69 -12.62
C LYS A 161 20.16 -4.32 -12.23
N LYS A 162 20.79 -5.01 -13.17
CA LYS A 162 22.08 -5.71 -13.00
C LYS A 162 23.23 -5.01 -13.73
N GLY A 163 24.43 -5.45 -13.46
CA GLY A 163 25.63 -5.06 -14.20
C GLY A 163 25.63 -5.54 -15.64
N GLY A 164 26.27 -4.80 -16.52
CA GLY A 164 26.46 -5.15 -17.93
C GLY A 164 27.95 -5.30 -18.30
N LYS A 165 28.25 -5.61 -19.56
CA LYS A 165 29.64 -5.72 -20.05
C LYS A 165 30.33 -4.36 -20.18
N ARG A 166 29.56 -3.30 -20.55
CA ARG A 166 30.09 -1.94 -20.76
C ARG A 166 29.89 -1.11 -19.52
N LEU A 167 30.85 -0.22 -19.22
CA LEU A 167 30.71 0.78 -18.19
C LEU A 167 29.57 1.74 -18.58
N LYS A 168 28.63 1.93 -17.68
CA LYS A 168 27.54 2.89 -17.79
C LYS A 168 27.40 3.63 -16.47
N VAL A 169 27.41 4.96 -16.53
CA VAL A 169 27.12 5.85 -15.41
C VAL A 169 25.78 6.51 -15.66
N SER A 170 24.88 6.50 -14.68
CA SER A 170 23.58 7.16 -14.79
C SER A 170 23.37 8.06 -13.57
N LEU A 171 22.90 9.27 -13.83
CA LEU A 171 22.47 10.24 -12.82
C LEU A 171 21.03 10.64 -13.13
N ASN A 172 20.15 10.48 -12.15
CA ASN A 172 18.77 10.93 -12.21
C ASN A 172 18.54 11.89 -11.05
N ALA A 173 17.93 13.03 -11.31
CA ALA A 173 17.54 13.95 -10.27
C ALA A 173 16.24 14.66 -10.64
N PHE A 174 15.40 14.93 -9.64
CA PHE A 174 14.25 15.79 -9.81
C PHE A 174 13.98 16.60 -8.54
N THR A 175 13.34 17.73 -8.76
CA THR A 175 12.71 18.51 -7.69
C THR A 175 11.24 18.73 -8.01
N THR A 176 10.38 18.70 -6.99
CA THR A 176 8.96 19.02 -7.14
C THR A 176 8.56 20.10 -6.17
N VAL A 177 7.68 20.99 -6.63
CA VAL A 177 6.92 21.90 -5.78
C VAL A 177 5.53 21.28 -5.57
N ASN A 178 5.18 21.01 -4.32
CA ASN A 178 3.96 20.32 -3.93
C ASN A 178 2.99 21.33 -3.33
N THR A 179 1.80 21.41 -3.89
CA THR A 179 0.74 22.34 -3.45
C THR A 179 -0.49 21.55 -3.03
N LEU A 180 -1.26 22.10 -2.10
CA LEU A 180 -2.54 21.55 -1.71
C LEU A 180 -3.52 21.57 -2.90
N ALA A 181 -4.05 20.43 -3.30
CA ALA A 181 -4.92 20.33 -4.47
C ALA A 181 -6.35 20.83 -4.17
N LYS A 182 -6.85 20.63 -2.95
CA LYS A 182 -8.21 20.97 -2.51
C LYS A 182 -8.28 21.09 -1.00
N LYS A 183 -9.19 22.01 -0.50
CA LYS A 183 -9.55 22.14 0.92
C LYS A 183 -11.00 21.68 1.13
N ILE A 184 -11.32 21.30 2.36
CA ILE A 184 -12.70 21.08 2.80
C ILE A 184 -13.35 22.44 3.06
N LYS A 185 -14.55 22.65 2.54
CA LYS A 185 -15.27 23.90 2.73
C LYS A 185 -15.89 23.94 4.14
N VAL A 186 -15.42 24.87 4.96
CA VAL A 186 -15.95 25.24 6.27
C VAL A 186 -16.38 26.71 6.25
N TYR A 187 -17.09 27.18 7.27
CA TYR A 187 -17.47 28.59 7.34
C TYR A 187 -16.25 29.48 7.59
N SER A 188 -16.17 30.60 6.88
CA SER A 188 -15.22 31.69 7.16
C SER A 188 -15.61 32.39 8.48
N GLY A 189 -14.73 33.23 9.03
CA GLY A 189 -15.01 33.94 10.29
C GLY A 189 -16.31 34.77 10.21
N ASP A 190 -16.58 35.44 9.09
CA ASP A 190 -17.77 36.27 8.90
C ASP A 190 -19.04 35.43 8.74
N GLU A 191 -18.97 34.35 7.94
CA GLU A 191 -20.07 33.38 7.81
C GLU A 191 -20.37 32.69 9.15
N PHE A 192 -19.35 32.37 9.93
CA PHE A 192 -19.48 31.75 11.23
C PHE A 192 -20.11 32.70 12.25
N ARG A 193 -19.75 34.01 12.25
CA ARG A 193 -20.43 35.03 13.08
C ARG A 193 -21.93 35.09 12.73
N ALA A 194 -22.29 35.12 11.45
CA ALA A 194 -23.66 35.10 11.03
C ALA A 194 -24.40 33.83 11.49
N LEU A 195 -23.74 32.65 11.37
CA LEU A 195 -24.26 31.36 11.80
C LEU A 195 -24.56 31.36 13.32
N ILE A 196 -23.60 31.79 14.16
CA ILE A 196 -23.75 31.83 15.61
C ILE A 196 -24.85 32.82 16.01
N ASN A 197 -24.92 34.03 15.42
CA ASN A 197 -26.00 35.00 15.67
C ASN A 197 -27.38 34.40 15.34
N GLN A 198 -27.49 33.58 14.30
CA GLN A 198 -28.75 32.96 13.87
C GLN A 198 -29.17 31.80 14.77
N TYR A 199 -28.25 30.88 15.06
CA TYR A 199 -28.58 29.58 15.68
C TYR A 199 -28.23 29.50 17.18
N VAL A 200 -27.27 30.28 17.65
CA VAL A 200 -26.74 30.23 19.02
C VAL A 200 -26.49 31.64 19.59
N PRO A 201 -27.49 32.57 19.58
CA PRO A 201 -27.27 33.99 19.92
C PRO A 201 -26.78 34.19 21.35
N GLY A 202 -27.02 33.23 22.25
CA GLY A 202 -26.53 33.29 23.65
C GLY A 202 -25.01 33.04 23.80
N LYS A 203 -24.27 32.83 22.69
CA LYS A 203 -22.82 32.57 22.70
C LYS A 203 -22.01 33.53 21.81
N VAL A 204 -22.59 34.67 21.49
CA VAL A 204 -21.93 35.74 20.72
C VAL A 204 -20.68 36.28 21.44
N ASP A 205 -20.64 36.17 22.74
CA ASP A 205 -19.49 36.52 23.60
C ASP A 205 -18.25 35.67 23.36
N GLN A 206 -18.42 34.49 22.77
CA GLN A 206 -17.30 33.62 22.36
C GLN A 206 -16.72 33.96 20.99
N LEU A 207 -17.31 34.89 20.24
CA LEU A 207 -16.82 35.33 18.96
C LEU A 207 -15.64 36.32 19.14
N GLY A 208 -14.55 36.03 18.49
CA GLY A 208 -13.40 36.93 18.34
C GLY A 208 -13.52 37.86 17.14
N THR A 209 -12.48 38.65 16.92
CA THR A 209 -12.39 39.62 15.82
C THR A 209 -11.63 39.07 14.58
N SER A 210 -10.93 37.96 14.72
CA SER A 210 -10.11 37.36 13.66
C SER A 210 -10.97 36.72 12.56
N ASN A 211 -10.36 36.43 11.43
CA ASN A 211 -10.92 35.65 10.33
C ASN A 211 -9.86 34.63 9.85
N THR A 212 -9.64 33.58 10.67
CA THR A 212 -8.56 32.61 10.51
C THR A 212 -9.02 31.43 9.67
N ASP A 213 -8.36 31.20 8.53
CA ASP A 213 -8.49 29.92 7.81
C ASP A 213 -7.51 28.91 8.42
N TRP A 214 -7.99 28.09 9.37
CA TRP A 214 -7.18 27.14 10.09
C TRP A 214 -6.52 26.08 9.18
N GLN A 215 -7.09 25.81 7.98
CA GLN A 215 -6.47 24.91 7.03
C GLN A 215 -5.22 25.56 6.39
N ASP A 216 -5.23 26.86 6.12
CA ASP A 216 -4.04 27.58 5.62
C ASP A 216 -2.92 27.64 6.67
N GLU A 217 -3.25 27.69 7.95
CA GLU A 217 -2.27 27.73 9.04
C GLU A 217 -1.53 26.38 9.23
N ILE A 218 -2.16 25.25 8.87
CA ILE A 218 -1.57 23.92 9.06
C ILE A 218 -0.97 23.35 7.78
N PHE A 219 -1.40 23.80 6.60
CA PHE A 219 -0.84 23.34 5.33
C PHE A 219 0.15 24.35 4.74
N LYS A 220 1.17 23.82 4.08
CA LYS A 220 2.21 24.62 3.42
C LYS A 220 2.50 24.10 2.02
N THR A 221 2.98 24.97 1.14
CA THR A 221 3.70 24.53 -0.06
C THR A 221 4.99 23.82 0.36
N SER A 222 5.24 22.65 -0.18
CA SER A 222 6.39 21.82 0.18
C SER A 222 7.23 21.44 -1.03
N VAL A 223 8.44 20.91 -0.77
CA VAL A 223 9.39 20.52 -1.82
C VAL A 223 9.75 19.05 -1.61
N THR A 224 9.85 18.31 -2.73
CA THR A 224 10.45 16.98 -2.74
C THR A 224 11.65 16.98 -3.67
N ASN A 225 12.78 16.49 -3.19
CA ASN A 225 14.02 16.33 -3.95
C ASN A 225 14.39 14.85 -4.00
N ASP A 226 14.83 14.37 -5.16
CA ASP A 226 15.35 13.02 -5.34
C ASP A 226 16.61 13.08 -6.18
N ILE A 227 17.65 12.38 -5.74
CA ILE A 227 18.92 12.28 -6.46
C ILE A 227 19.38 10.83 -6.42
N ASN A 228 19.51 10.22 -7.60
CA ASN A 228 20.01 8.87 -7.79
C ASN A 228 21.24 8.87 -8.67
N ALA A 229 22.29 8.18 -8.24
CA ALA A 229 23.49 7.92 -9.02
C ALA A 229 23.75 6.42 -9.08
N SER A 230 24.10 5.91 -10.26
CA SER A 230 24.46 4.50 -10.43
C SER A 230 25.60 4.29 -11.42
N VAL A 231 26.40 3.28 -11.12
CA VAL A 231 27.49 2.79 -11.98
C VAL A 231 27.27 1.32 -12.23
N SER A 232 27.31 0.91 -13.48
CA SER A 232 27.24 -0.51 -13.87
C SER A 232 28.30 -0.82 -14.92
N GLY A 233 28.82 -2.05 -14.87
CA GLY A 233 29.88 -2.49 -15.78
C GLY A 233 30.35 -3.89 -15.43
N SER A 234 31.54 -4.27 -15.93
CA SER A 234 32.22 -5.54 -15.56
C SER A 234 33.46 -5.25 -14.78
N LEU A 235 33.51 -5.63 -13.49
CA LEU A 235 34.75 -5.64 -12.72
C LEU A 235 35.73 -6.62 -13.33
N PHE A 236 36.98 -6.18 -13.50
CA PHE A 236 38.06 -6.97 -14.14
C PHE A 236 37.67 -7.52 -15.52
N GLY A 237 36.74 -6.87 -16.23
CA GLY A 237 36.24 -7.30 -17.54
C GLY A 237 35.39 -8.57 -17.55
N LYS A 238 35.18 -9.23 -16.40
CA LYS A 238 34.50 -10.55 -16.30
C LYS A 238 33.28 -10.59 -15.42
N VAL A 239 33.20 -9.78 -14.35
CA VAL A 239 32.16 -9.87 -13.33
C VAL A 239 31.17 -8.71 -13.50
N PRO A 240 29.97 -8.93 -14.08
CA PRO A 240 28.92 -7.90 -14.17
C PRO A 240 28.58 -7.38 -12.79
N THR A 241 28.70 -6.08 -12.60
CA THR A 241 28.49 -5.42 -11.30
C THR A 241 27.74 -4.11 -11.50
N ARG A 242 26.80 -3.82 -10.60
CA ARG A 242 26.11 -2.54 -10.49
C ARG A 242 26.14 -2.08 -9.05
N PHE A 243 26.33 -0.78 -8.88
CA PHE A 243 26.18 -0.07 -7.61
C PHE A 243 25.32 1.16 -7.84
N SER A 244 24.40 1.47 -6.90
CA SER A 244 23.61 2.67 -6.93
C SER A 244 23.41 3.25 -5.53
N VAL A 245 23.28 4.57 -5.46
CA VAL A 245 22.91 5.31 -4.26
C VAL A 245 21.78 6.27 -4.63
N ASP A 246 20.80 6.40 -3.75
CA ASP A 246 19.63 7.23 -3.89
C ASP A 246 19.41 8.03 -2.60
N HIS A 247 19.00 9.27 -2.73
CA HIS A 247 18.56 10.11 -1.62
C HIS A 247 17.30 10.87 -2.01
N LEU A 248 16.22 10.59 -1.28
CA LEU A 248 14.92 11.23 -1.40
C LEU A 248 14.64 12.05 -0.14
N GLU A 249 14.22 13.30 -0.30
CA GLU A 249 13.71 14.17 0.75
C GLU A 249 12.34 14.72 0.35
N ASN A 250 11.31 14.54 1.21
CA ASN A 250 9.95 15.01 1.02
C ASN A 250 9.46 15.71 2.28
N SER A 251 9.29 17.03 2.23
CA SER A 251 8.91 17.84 3.38
C SER A 251 7.41 17.85 3.71
N GLY A 252 6.58 17.13 2.99
CA GLY A 252 5.13 17.03 3.26
C GLY A 252 4.33 18.34 3.24
N LEU A 253 3.01 18.25 3.02
CA LEU A 253 2.09 19.40 2.99
C LEU A 253 1.71 19.92 4.38
N LEU A 254 1.54 19.03 5.34
CA LEU A 254 1.22 19.39 6.72
C LEU A 254 2.49 19.90 7.41
N ILE A 255 2.42 21.04 8.11
CA ILE A 255 3.56 21.55 8.85
C ILE A 255 4.10 20.45 9.77
N THR A 256 5.44 20.42 9.99
CA THR A 256 6.20 19.39 10.72
C THR A 256 6.29 18.01 10.06
N SER A 257 5.42 17.64 9.10
CA SER A 257 5.57 16.35 8.42
C SER A 257 6.80 16.32 7.51
N GLY A 258 7.48 15.16 7.48
CA GLY A 258 8.64 14.97 6.63
C GLY A 258 9.08 13.52 6.51
N PHE A 259 9.72 13.20 5.39
CA PHE A 259 10.23 11.89 5.08
C PHE A 259 11.55 12.00 4.32
N GLN A 260 12.56 11.29 4.77
CA GLN A 260 13.85 11.16 4.08
C GLN A 260 14.19 9.68 3.92
N ARG A 261 14.74 9.33 2.78
CA ARG A 261 15.23 7.97 2.50
C ARG A 261 16.58 8.03 1.82
N THR A 262 17.55 7.29 2.34
CA THR A 262 18.82 7.02 1.66
C THR A 262 18.92 5.52 1.41
N THR A 263 19.10 5.13 0.14
CA THR A 263 19.18 3.72 -0.26
C THR A 263 20.49 3.45 -0.99
N GLY A 264 21.18 2.38 -0.64
CA GLY A 264 22.32 1.84 -1.38
C GLY A 264 21.97 0.44 -1.90
N ASN A 265 22.23 0.17 -3.18
CA ASN A 265 22.01 -1.13 -3.80
C ASN A 265 23.28 -1.63 -4.49
N ILE A 266 23.55 -2.93 -4.36
CA ILE A 266 24.64 -3.63 -5.03
C ILE A 266 24.10 -4.89 -5.71
N ALA A 267 24.55 -5.14 -6.95
CA ALA A 267 24.30 -6.38 -7.68
C ALA A 267 25.58 -6.87 -8.34
N ILE A 268 25.98 -8.11 -8.03
CA ILE A 268 27.22 -8.75 -8.54
C ILE A 268 26.82 -10.11 -9.11
N SER A 269 27.27 -10.40 -10.35
CA SER A 269 26.91 -11.64 -11.04
C SER A 269 28.15 -12.36 -11.62
N PRO A 270 29.01 -12.97 -10.77
CA PRO A 270 30.16 -13.73 -11.22
C PRO A 270 29.74 -15.07 -11.84
N SER A 271 30.53 -15.50 -12.82
CA SER A 271 30.38 -16.80 -13.48
C SER A 271 31.75 -17.49 -13.54
N PHE A 272 31.75 -18.80 -13.29
CA PHE A 272 32.95 -19.65 -13.23
C PHE A 272 32.75 -20.92 -14.07
N PHE A 273 33.84 -21.58 -14.44
CA PHE A 273 33.85 -22.85 -15.15
C PHE A 273 33.00 -22.79 -16.44
N ASP A 274 33.27 -21.84 -17.32
CA ASP A 274 32.58 -21.62 -18.59
C ASP A 274 31.05 -21.59 -18.44
N ASP A 275 30.58 -20.77 -17.46
CA ASP A 275 29.18 -20.61 -17.15
C ASP A 275 28.48 -21.82 -16.49
N HIS A 276 29.21 -22.80 -16.02
CA HIS A 276 28.65 -23.91 -15.24
C HIS A 276 28.25 -23.50 -13.82
N LEU A 277 29.00 -22.60 -13.18
CA LEU A 277 28.67 -22.06 -11.85
C LEU A 277 28.44 -20.57 -11.95
N LYS A 278 27.21 -20.14 -11.64
CA LYS A 278 26.78 -18.73 -11.63
C LYS A 278 26.30 -18.33 -10.26
N PHE A 279 26.65 -17.13 -9.86
CA PHE A 279 26.06 -16.49 -8.71
C PHE A 279 25.35 -15.20 -9.13
N ASN A 280 24.23 -14.88 -8.47
CA ASN A 280 23.65 -13.57 -8.46
C ASN A 280 23.54 -13.14 -7.00
N ILE A 281 24.28 -12.12 -6.64
CA ILE A 281 24.36 -11.57 -5.29
C ILE A 281 23.74 -10.19 -5.36
N THR A 282 22.67 -9.96 -4.61
CA THR A 282 22.02 -8.65 -4.49
C THR A 282 21.92 -8.25 -3.04
N GLY A 283 22.08 -6.97 -2.76
CA GLY A 283 21.93 -6.41 -1.43
C GLY A 283 21.44 -4.96 -1.51
N THR A 284 20.45 -4.64 -0.70
CA THR A 284 19.91 -3.29 -0.56
C THR A 284 19.92 -2.89 0.91
N TYR A 285 20.49 -1.74 1.21
CA TYR A 285 20.40 -1.10 2.51
C TYR A 285 19.61 0.19 2.37
N SER A 286 18.64 0.40 3.24
CA SER A 286 17.83 1.61 3.28
C SER A 286 17.82 2.18 4.70
N TYR A 287 18.09 3.47 4.82
CA TYR A 287 17.87 4.25 6.02
C TYR A 287 16.78 5.28 5.74
N THR A 288 15.75 5.28 6.59
CA THR A 288 14.62 6.19 6.47
C THR A 288 14.47 6.97 7.77
N PHE A 289 14.29 8.26 7.66
CA PHE A 289 13.90 9.17 8.74
C PHE A 289 12.50 9.69 8.43
N LYS A 290 11.59 9.60 9.38
CA LYS A 290 10.23 10.10 9.25
C LYS A 290 9.87 10.96 10.46
N ASN A 291 9.34 12.15 10.21
CA ASN A 291 8.67 12.98 11.20
C ASN A 291 7.16 12.92 10.89
N ASN A 292 6.43 12.18 11.71
CA ASN A 292 4.99 12.04 11.60
C ASN A 292 4.31 13.27 12.22
N ALA A 293 3.64 14.05 11.39
CA ALA A 293 2.76 15.08 11.93
C ALA A 293 1.51 14.44 12.56
N ASP A 294 0.96 15.06 13.59
CA ASP A 294 -0.31 14.62 14.17
C ASP A 294 -1.47 14.94 13.23
N GLU A 295 -1.90 13.96 12.42
CA GLU A 295 -2.95 14.16 11.42
C GLU A 295 -4.32 14.48 12.00
N ALA A 296 -4.55 14.28 13.33
CA ALA A 296 -5.76 14.73 14.00
C ALA A 296 -5.93 16.25 13.94
N ALA A 297 -4.84 17.01 13.78
CA ALA A 297 -4.86 18.45 13.55
C ALA A 297 -5.67 18.86 12.31
N ILE A 298 -5.77 18.01 11.29
CA ILE A 298 -6.61 18.25 10.09
C ILE A 298 -8.08 18.33 10.51
N GLY A 299 -8.54 17.38 11.33
CA GLY A 299 -9.89 17.38 11.88
C GLY A 299 -10.16 18.57 12.80
N ASN A 300 -9.17 18.94 13.61
CA ASN A 300 -9.27 20.10 14.51
C ASN A 300 -9.32 21.42 13.73
N ALA A 301 -8.59 21.56 12.63
CA ALA A 301 -8.65 22.74 11.75
C ALA A 301 -10.04 22.94 11.11
N LEU A 302 -10.81 21.86 10.91
CA LEU A 302 -12.19 21.95 10.42
C LEU A 302 -13.19 22.39 11.48
N SER A 303 -12.84 22.20 12.77
CA SER A 303 -13.73 22.44 13.90
C SER A 303 -13.33 23.66 14.75
N MET A 304 -12.10 24.14 14.63
CA MET A 304 -11.62 25.29 15.41
C MET A 304 -12.36 26.56 15.03
N ASN A 305 -12.71 27.36 16.06
CA ASN A 305 -13.44 28.63 15.88
C ASN A 305 -12.67 29.60 14.97
N PRO A 306 -13.18 29.95 13.78
CA PRO A 306 -12.45 30.78 12.80
C PRO A 306 -12.40 32.27 13.17
N THR A 307 -13.11 32.68 14.22
CA THR A 307 -13.08 34.06 14.73
C THR A 307 -11.96 34.31 15.73
N GLN A 308 -11.21 33.27 16.08
CA GLN A 308 -10.07 33.33 16.98
C GLN A 308 -8.75 33.42 16.22
N SER A 309 -7.74 34.05 16.79
CA SER A 309 -6.37 34.10 16.28
C SER A 309 -5.61 32.81 16.60
N VAL A 310 -4.53 32.53 15.87
CA VAL A 310 -3.65 31.38 16.14
C VAL A 310 -2.96 31.52 17.51
N TYR A 311 -2.55 32.75 17.83
CA TYR A 311 -1.84 33.08 19.05
C TYR A 311 -2.71 33.91 20.01
N ASP A 312 -2.47 33.76 21.30
CA ASP A 312 -3.09 34.51 22.38
C ASP A 312 -2.00 34.86 23.39
N GLU A 313 -1.67 36.15 23.53
CA GLU A 313 -0.67 36.65 24.48
C GLU A 313 -1.05 36.36 25.94
N ASN A 314 -2.36 36.16 26.16
CA ASN A 314 -2.91 35.82 27.49
C ASN A 314 -3.21 34.31 27.60
N SER A 315 -2.58 33.49 26.77
CA SER A 315 -2.77 32.04 26.83
C SER A 315 -2.47 31.49 28.22
N ILE A 316 -3.35 30.64 28.74
CA ILE A 316 -3.12 29.92 30.01
C ILE A 316 -2.03 28.84 29.86
N TYR A 317 -1.59 28.56 28.64
CA TYR A 317 -0.50 27.63 28.31
C TYR A 317 0.76 28.44 27.99
N GLY A 318 1.89 27.92 28.38
CA GLY A 318 3.17 28.62 28.26
C GLY A 318 3.71 28.71 26.82
N ASP A 319 3.03 28.10 25.83
CA ASP A 319 3.41 28.11 24.43
C ASP A 319 2.82 29.29 23.61
N GLY A 320 1.91 30.08 24.23
CA GLY A 320 1.33 31.30 23.63
C GLY A 320 0.30 31.05 22.54
N TYR A 321 -0.18 29.79 22.34
CA TYR A 321 -1.26 29.49 21.41
C TYR A 321 -2.64 29.73 22.04
N TYR A 322 -3.61 30.16 21.24
CA TYR A 322 -5.01 30.22 21.64
C TYR A 322 -5.55 28.80 21.89
N GLU A 323 -6.22 28.59 23.03
CA GLU A 323 -6.90 27.35 23.36
C GLU A 323 -8.26 27.62 24.01
N ASN A 324 -9.24 26.74 23.81
CA ASN A 324 -10.56 26.86 24.40
C ASN A 324 -10.51 26.78 25.93
N ARG A 325 -11.28 27.68 26.60
CA ARG A 325 -11.37 27.78 28.07
C ARG A 325 -12.78 27.44 28.52
N LEU A 326 -12.91 27.00 29.78
CA LEU A 326 -14.20 26.87 30.44
C LEU A 326 -14.57 28.21 31.14
N GLY A 327 -15.83 28.59 31.06
CA GLY A 327 -16.35 29.78 31.76
C GLY A 327 -16.24 31.05 30.92
N ASN A 328 -15.84 32.18 31.55
CA ASN A 328 -15.79 33.50 30.90
C ASN A 328 -14.62 33.54 29.91
N PHE A 329 -14.92 33.54 28.60
CA PHE A 329 -13.96 33.51 27.51
C PHE A 329 -13.02 34.74 27.45
N ASN A 330 -13.39 35.85 28.05
CA ASN A 330 -12.55 37.04 28.13
C ASN A 330 -11.68 37.10 29.40
N SER A 331 -11.70 36.05 30.23
CA SER A 331 -10.90 35.99 31.46
C SER A 331 -9.51 35.39 31.18
N THR A 332 -8.47 36.08 31.63
CA THR A 332 -7.08 35.59 31.66
C THR A 332 -6.91 34.41 32.64
N THR A 333 -7.90 34.16 33.50
CA THR A 333 -7.89 33.14 34.56
C THR A 333 -8.81 31.94 34.24
N GLY A 334 -9.22 31.73 32.96
CA GLY A 334 -10.10 30.64 32.58
C GLY A 334 -9.48 29.28 32.89
N THR A 335 -10.34 28.32 33.34
CA THR A 335 -9.91 26.94 33.58
C THR A 335 -9.76 26.17 32.27
N TYR A 336 -8.87 25.16 32.27
CA TYR A 336 -8.68 24.24 31.19
C TYR A 336 -9.99 23.57 30.72
N ASN A 337 -10.21 23.53 29.40
CA ASN A 337 -11.31 22.79 28.80
C ASN A 337 -10.79 21.50 28.12
N PRO A 338 -10.87 20.33 28.80
CA PRO A 338 -10.32 19.09 28.25
C PRO A 338 -11.04 18.60 27.02
N ASN A 339 -12.30 18.98 26.84
CA ASN A 339 -13.17 18.50 25.73
C ASN A 339 -13.21 19.48 24.55
N GLY A 340 -12.72 20.72 24.69
CA GLY A 340 -12.70 21.67 23.59
C GLY A 340 -11.73 21.29 22.47
N VAL A 341 -11.99 21.76 21.26
CA VAL A 341 -11.10 21.55 20.11
C VAL A 341 -9.72 22.16 20.40
N SER A 342 -8.65 21.39 20.19
CA SER A 342 -7.27 21.88 20.33
C SER A 342 -6.88 22.78 19.18
N ASN A 343 -6.06 23.79 19.44
CA ASN A 343 -5.43 24.58 18.39
C ASN A 343 -4.57 23.66 17.48
N PRO A 344 -4.92 23.53 16.18
CA PRO A 344 -4.26 22.57 15.31
C PRO A 344 -2.79 22.92 15.03
N VAL A 345 -2.41 24.21 15.08
CA VAL A 345 -1.00 24.64 14.91
C VAL A 345 -0.19 24.29 16.15
N ALA A 346 -0.74 24.54 17.35
CA ALA A 346 -0.12 24.14 18.61
C ALA A 346 0.09 22.63 18.68
N GLN A 347 -0.93 21.85 18.31
CA GLN A 347 -0.86 20.39 18.26
C GLN A 347 0.29 19.87 17.40
N LEU A 348 0.47 20.45 16.20
CA LEU A 348 1.53 20.07 15.27
C LEU A 348 2.92 20.50 15.74
N ARG A 349 3.05 21.65 16.37
CA ARG A 349 4.35 22.19 16.79
C ARG A 349 4.83 21.65 18.13
N ASN A 350 3.92 21.23 19.00
CA ASN A 350 4.24 20.76 20.34
C ASN A 350 4.39 19.24 20.45
N LYS A 351 3.97 18.48 19.42
CA LYS A 351 4.15 17.04 19.36
C LYS A 351 5.14 16.68 18.26
N HIS A 352 6.14 15.91 18.62
CA HIS A 352 7.13 15.38 17.69
C HIS A 352 7.09 13.85 17.76
N ASP A 353 6.80 13.20 16.64
CA ASP A 353 6.81 11.76 16.47
C ASP A 353 7.86 11.42 15.40
N ILE A 354 9.03 11.03 15.85
CA ILE A 354 10.20 10.76 15.03
C ILE A 354 10.38 9.24 14.93
N GLN A 355 10.54 8.74 13.72
CA GLN A 355 10.82 7.34 13.46
C GLN A 355 12.07 7.21 12.60
N ASN A 356 13.01 6.40 13.07
CA ASN A 356 14.18 5.96 12.32
C ASN A 356 13.99 4.50 11.91
N PHE A 357 14.16 4.23 10.65
CA PHE A 357 13.96 2.93 10.10
C PHE A 357 15.18 2.50 9.30
N LYS A 358 15.82 1.40 9.71
CA LYS A 358 16.94 0.78 9.03
C LYS A 358 16.49 -0.57 8.47
N ARG A 359 16.81 -0.83 7.23
CA ARG A 359 16.53 -2.11 6.61
C ARG A 359 17.67 -2.56 5.73
N PHE A 360 18.03 -3.81 5.88
CA PHE A 360 18.89 -4.52 4.94
C PHE A 360 18.15 -5.75 4.43
N PHE A 361 18.07 -5.90 3.11
CA PHE A 361 17.66 -7.16 2.50
C PHE A 361 18.58 -7.53 1.36
N GLY A 362 18.85 -8.82 1.23
CA GLY A 362 19.75 -9.31 0.21
C GLY A 362 19.61 -10.79 -0.01
N ASN A 363 20.07 -11.21 -1.17
CA ASN A 363 19.93 -12.58 -1.65
C ASN A 363 21.21 -13.04 -2.37
N ILE A 364 21.58 -14.28 -2.15
CA ILE A 364 22.60 -15.03 -2.90
C ILE A 364 21.89 -16.16 -3.60
N ASN A 365 21.84 -16.08 -4.93
CA ASN A 365 21.36 -17.16 -5.78
C ASN A 365 22.56 -17.83 -6.47
N MET A 366 22.68 -19.12 -6.31
CA MET A 366 23.67 -19.99 -6.95
C MET A 366 22.97 -20.90 -7.95
N GLU A 367 23.46 -20.95 -9.18
CA GLU A 367 23.08 -21.93 -10.20
C GLU A 367 24.31 -22.73 -10.61
N TYR A 368 24.26 -24.06 -10.45
CA TYR A 368 25.30 -24.99 -10.91
C TYR A 368 24.75 -25.96 -11.95
N LYS A 369 25.31 -25.92 -13.17
CA LYS A 369 25.04 -26.87 -14.24
C LYS A 369 26.01 -28.01 -14.12
N PHE A 370 25.51 -29.24 -13.97
CA PHE A 370 26.39 -30.42 -13.86
C PHE A 370 27.20 -30.64 -15.16
N HIS A 371 28.52 -30.84 -15.04
CA HIS A 371 29.38 -31.01 -16.20
C HIS A 371 29.04 -32.28 -17.00
N PHE A 372 28.62 -33.35 -16.31
CA PHE A 372 28.25 -34.61 -16.95
C PHE A 372 26.85 -34.61 -17.56
N LEU A 373 25.97 -33.65 -17.14
CA LEU A 373 24.60 -33.52 -17.66
C LEU A 373 24.17 -32.04 -17.52
N PRO A 374 24.56 -31.18 -18.49
CA PRO A 374 24.31 -29.72 -18.38
C PRO A 374 22.85 -29.31 -18.34
N GLU A 375 21.94 -30.18 -18.77
CA GLU A 375 20.50 -30.02 -18.65
C GLU A 375 19.99 -30.10 -17.18
N LEU A 376 20.75 -30.79 -16.32
CA LEU A 376 20.49 -30.85 -14.88
C LEU A 376 21.17 -29.68 -14.18
N ARG A 377 20.39 -28.93 -13.40
CA ARG A 377 20.87 -27.74 -12.69
C ARG A 377 20.48 -27.83 -11.23
N LEU A 378 21.43 -27.55 -10.35
CA LEU A 378 21.20 -27.27 -8.93
C LEU A 378 21.09 -25.78 -8.76
N ILE A 379 19.98 -25.32 -8.15
CA ILE A 379 19.78 -23.91 -7.80
C ILE A 379 19.60 -23.81 -6.29
N ALA A 380 20.37 -22.94 -5.65
CA ALA A 380 20.25 -22.66 -4.23
C ALA A 380 20.13 -21.17 -4.00
N ASN A 381 19.20 -20.77 -3.14
CA ASN A 381 19.01 -19.41 -2.68
C ASN A 381 19.19 -19.33 -1.17
N ALA A 382 19.87 -18.27 -0.72
CA ALA A 382 19.92 -17.87 0.69
C ALA A 382 19.65 -16.37 0.78
N GLY A 383 18.64 -15.97 1.51
CA GLY A 383 18.22 -14.59 1.65
C GLY A 383 18.03 -14.16 3.10
N LEU A 384 18.25 -12.89 3.34
CA LEU A 384 18.10 -12.23 4.64
C LEU A 384 17.32 -10.93 4.45
N ASP A 385 16.37 -10.65 5.36
CA ASP A 385 15.69 -9.38 5.48
C ASP A 385 15.70 -8.97 6.95
N SER A 386 16.46 -7.92 7.27
CA SER A 386 16.59 -7.36 8.61
C SER A 386 16.03 -5.97 8.66
N LYS A 387 15.18 -5.69 9.62
CA LYS A 387 14.48 -4.43 9.82
C LYS A 387 14.64 -3.99 11.28
N GLU A 388 14.99 -2.74 11.51
CA GLU A 388 14.98 -2.07 12.80
C GLU A 388 14.17 -0.77 12.71
N LEU A 389 13.25 -0.59 13.61
CA LEU A 389 12.46 0.62 13.77
C LEU A 389 12.68 1.18 15.17
N ASP A 390 13.09 2.42 15.28
CA ASP A 390 13.18 3.19 16.52
C ASP A 390 12.21 4.37 16.43
N GLY A 391 11.23 4.42 17.33
CA GLY A 391 10.26 5.49 17.46
C GLY A 391 10.47 6.30 18.73
N HIS A 392 10.38 7.62 18.63
CA HIS A 392 10.47 8.56 19.76
C HIS A 392 9.37 9.62 19.61
N VAL A 393 8.43 9.63 20.55
CA VAL A 393 7.35 10.60 20.60
C VAL A 393 7.53 11.50 21.80
N THR A 394 7.56 12.81 21.57
CA THR A 394 7.63 13.84 22.63
C THR A 394 6.47 14.81 22.50
N THR A 395 5.97 15.28 23.64
CA THR A 395 4.98 16.37 23.72
C THR A 395 5.49 17.42 24.69
N ASN A 396 5.48 18.69 24.25
CA ASN A 396 5.96 19.82 25.04
C ASN A 396 5.18 19.97 26.35
N LYS A 397 5.90 20.21 27.44
CA LYS A 397 5.31 20.40 28.79
C LYS A 397 4.40 21.62 28.91
N ASN A 398 4.70 22.71 28.21
CA ASN A 398 3.94 23.96 28.32
C ASN A 398 2.73 24.01 27.36
N SER A 399 2.43 22.94 26.67
CA SER A 399 1.30 22.85 25.73
C SER A 399 0.08 22.24 26.39
N ARG A 400 -1.10 22.48 25.83
CA ARG A 400 -2.33 21.79 26.20
C ARG A 400 -2.18 20.26 26.15
N ASN A 401 -1.50 19.73 25.13
CA ASN A 401 -1.30 18.30 24.97
C ASN A 401 -0.33 17.70 25.99
N GLY A 402 0.45 18.53 26.67
CA GLY A 402 1.31 18.17 27.79
C GLY A 402 0.66 18.26 29.19
N TYR A 403 -0.63 18.62 29.25
CA TYR A 403 -1.37 18.77 30.49
C TYR A 403 -2.05 17.47 30.93
N TYR A 404 -1.60 16.91 32.04
CA TYR A 404 -2.09 15.62 32.55
C TYR A 404 -2.44 15.68 34.01
N SER A 405 -3.28 14.74 34.48
CA SER A 405 -3.55 14.51 35.91
C SER A 405 -2.68 13.35 36.40
N VAL A 406 -1.88 13.63 37.41
CA VAL A 406 -1.11 12.60 38.11
C VAL A 406 -1.53 12.67 39.61
N ASN A 407 -2.05 11.57 40.15
CA ASN A 407 -2.56 11.51 41.53
C ASN A 407 -3.56 12.63 41.89
N ASN A 408 -4.48 12.95 40.96
CA ASN A 408 -5.44 14.05 41.04
C ASN A 408 -4.81 15.45 41.05
N VAL A 409 -3.54 15.61 40.77
CA VAL A 409 -2.88 16.88 40.52
C VAL A 409 -2.77 17.12 39.03
N PHE A 410 -3.45 18.17 38.56
CA PHE A 410 -3.35 18.59 37.16
C PHE A 410 -2.18 19.55 36.98
N ALA A 411 -1.25 19.22 36.09
CA ALA A 411 -0.12 20.08 35.80
C ALA A 411 0.43 19.82 34.39
N TYR A 412 1.35 20.70 33.96
CA TYR A 412 1.99 20.61 32.64
C TYR A 412 3.24 19.73 32.73
N TYR A 413 3.06 18.43 32.51
CA TYR A 413 4.17 17.46 32.61
C TYR A 413 4.90 17.24 31.29
N GLY A 414 4.19 17.39 30.16
CA GLY A 414 4.67 16.87 28.90
C GLY A 414 4.69 15.34 28.88
N SER A 415 5.09 14.77 27.79
CA SER A 415 5.25 13.32 27.68
C SER A 415 6.38 12.93 26.74
N GLU A 416 6.97 11.78 27.02
CA GLU A 416 8.01 11.17 26.20
C GLU A 416 7.79 9.66 26.17
N SER A 417 7.81 9.07 24.97
CA SER A 417 7.71 7.63 24.83
C SER A 417 8.65 7.13 23.73
N PHE A 418 9.18 5.93 23.96
CA PHE A 418 10.05 5.24 23.02
C PHE A 418 9.38 3.93 22.59
N SER A 419 9.54 3.58 21.33
CA SER A 419 9.11 2.29 20.80
C SER A 419 10.19 1.74 19.86
N GLY A 420 10.26 0.42 19.77
CA GLY A 420 11.17 -0.23 18.86
C GLY A 420 10.60 -1.55 18.33
N GLU A 421 10.96 -1.87 17.10
CA GLU A 421 10.64 -3.13 16.47
C GLU A 421 11.89 -3.64 15.75
N SER A 422 12.24 -4.91 15.97
CA SER A 422 13.24 -5.61 15.19
C SER A 422 12.60 -6.81 14.53
N LEU A 423 12.85 -6.98 13.23
CA LEU A 423 12.42 -8.12 12.43
C LEU A 423 13.64 -8.71 11.74
N LEU A 424 13.82 -10.02 11.85
CA LEU A 424 14.85 -10.77 11.17
C LEU A 424 14.22 -11.97 10.46
N ASN A 425 14.16 -11.90 9.13
CA ASN A 425 13.64 -12.98 8.31
C ASN A 425 14.80 -13.67 7.58
N LYS A 426 14.85 -14.98 7.67
CA LYS A 426 15.81 -15.84 6.99
C LYS A 426 15.05 -16.74 6.03
N ASN A 427 15.54 -16.81 4.80
CA ASN A 427 14.99 -17.69 3.76
C ASN A 427 16.12 -18.52 3.16
N ALA A 428 15.85 -19.81 2.97
CA ALA A 428 16.76 -20.69 2.22
C ALA A 428 15.92 -21.66 1.40
N ASN A 429 16.28 -21.84 0.13
CA ASN A 429 15.71 -22.89 -0.70
C ASN A 429 16.76 -23.57 -1.56
N VAL A 430 16.52 -24.82 -1.88
CA VAL A 430 17.34 -25.62 -2.79
C VAL A 430 16.41 -26.39 -3.73
N GLN A 431 16.79 -26.44 -5.00
CA GLN A 431 16.00 -27.14 -6.03
C GLN A 431 16.88 -27.78 -7.10
N LEU A 432 16.43 -28.90 -7.63
CA LEU A 432 16.96 -29.54 -8.80
C LEU A 432 16.04 -29.31 -9.99
N ASN A 433 16.62 -28.84 -11.10
CA ASN A 433 15.88 -28.57 -12.35
C ASN A 433 16.50 -29.40 -13.45
N TYR A 434 15.68 -30.15 -14.20
CA TYR A 434 16.07 -30.84 -15.41
C TYR A 434 15.21 -30.36 -16.58
N GLY A 435 15.83 -29.82 -17.64
CA GLY A 435 15.13 -29.30 -18.81
C GLY A 435 15.78 -29.74 -20.10
N LYS A 436 15.03 -30.45 -20.98
CA LYS A 436 15.51 -30.96 -22.26
C LYS A 436 14.42 -30.96 -23.32
N THR A 437 14.85 -30.70 -24.58
CA THR A 437 13.97 -30.78 -25.73
C THR A 437 14.25 -32.11 -26.46
N PHE A 438 13.22 -32.94 -26.65
CA PHE A 438 13.24 -34.20 -27.36
C PHE A 438 12.38 -34.08 -28.63
N GLY A 439 13.00 -33.81 -29.77
CA GLY A 439 12.29 -33.56 -31.00
C GLY A 439 11.29 -32.40 -30.89
N GLN A 440 9.99 -32.67 -30.94
CA GLN A 440 8.94 -31.67 -30.77
C GLN A 440 8.49 -31.49 -29.31
N PHE A 441 8.97 -32.30 -28.39
CA PHE A 441 8.61 -32.22 -26.96
C PHE A 441 9.64 -31.38 -26.21
N ASN A 442 9.19 -30.39 -25.51
CA ASN A 442 9.95 -29.66 -24.52
C ASN A 442 9.52 -30.13 -23.11
N PHE A 443 10.46 -30.54 -22.31
CA PHE A 443 10.26 -31.08 -20.97
C PHE A 443 11.12 -30.28 -19.98
N ASP A 444 10.51 -29.76 -18.93
CA ASP A 444 11.20 -29.09 -17.82
C ASP A 444 10.52 -29.53 -16.52
N VAL A 445 11.29 -30.11 -15.61
CA VAL A 445 10.83 -30.55 -14.30
C VAL A 445 11.74 -30.00 -13.23
N MET A 446 11.15 -29.57 -12.14
CA MET A 446 11.89 -29.17 -10.94
C MET A 446 11.25 -29.74 -9.67
N GLY A 447 12.09 -29.98 -8.66
CA GLY A 447 11.66 -30.29 -7.30
C GLY A 447 12.59 -29.63 -6.30
N GLY A 448 12.05 -29.21 -5.18
CA GLY A 448 12.83 -28.48 -4.19
C GLY A 448 12.24 -28.45 -2.79
N TYR A 449 13.01 -27.89 -1.89
CA TYR A 449 12.69 -27.63 -0.49
C TYR A 449 12.97 -26.18 -0.14
N GLU A 450 12.12 -25.59 0.71
CA GLU A 450 12.25 -24.22 1.21
C GLU A 450 12.01 -24.18 2.72
N TYR A 451 12.80 -23.34 3.41
CA TYR A 451 12.65 -23.02 4.82
C TYR A 451 12.69 -21.52 5.04
N GLN A 452 11.76 -21.00 5.85
CA GLN A 452 11.69 -19.58 6.23
C GLN A 452 11.53 -19.49 7.75
N ASN A 453 12.26 -18.54 8.37
CA ASN A 453 12.17 -18.23 9.78
C ASN A 453 11.95 -16.73 9.95
N TYR A 454 10.96 -16.37 10.74
CA TYR A 454 10.59 -14.99 11.07
C TYR A 454 10.74 -14.77 12.56
N HIS A 455 11.71 -13.97 12.93
CA HIS A 455 11.95 -13.55 14.31
C HIS A 455 11.55 -12.08 14.46
N LYS A 456 10.62 -11.80 15.39
CA LYS A 456 10.14 -10.43 15.65
C LYS A 456 10.22 -10.14 17.14
N THR A 457 10.86 -9.01 17.48
CA THR A 457 10.82 -8.43 18.82
C THR A 457 10.23 -7.03 18.76
N SER A 458 9.49 -6.63 19.77
CA SER A 458 8.98 -5.26 19.90
C SER A 458 9.04 -4.83 21.37
N PHE A 459 9.25 -3.54 21.59
CA PHE A 459 9.12 -2.93 22.91
C PHE A 459 8.41 -1.59 22.79
N THR A 460 7.73 -1.19 23.84
CA THR A 460 7.20 0.16 24.01
C THR A 460 7.46 0.57 25.44
N SER A 461 8.13 1.70 25.66
CA SER A 461 8.21 2.29 26.97
C SER A 461 6.88 2.99 27.27
N GLY A 462 6.44 2.96 28.51
CA GLY A 462 5.33 3.79 28.97
C GLY A 462 5.66 5.27 28.81
N ASN A 463 4.63 6.14 28.82
CA ASN A 463 4.81 7.59 28.83
C ASN A 463 5.59 7.98 30.09
N THR A 464 6.82 8.46 29.91
CA THR A 464 7.59 9.10 30.96
C THR A 464 7.14 10.54 31.03
N PHE A 465 6.68 10.98 32.19
CA PHE A 465 6.42 12.41 32.44
C PHE A 465 7.75 13.13 32.63
N LEU A 466 7.97 14.23 31.89
CA LEU A 466 9.23 14.99 31.85
C LEU A 466 9.63 15.68 33.15
N TYR A 467 9.02 15.35 34.30
CA TYR A 467 9.38 15.94 35.59
C TYR A 467 9.44 14.89 36.71
N GLY A 468 10.62 14.36 36.97
CA GLY A 468 11.03 13.79 38.27
C GLY A 468 10.29 12.55 38.76
N ILE A 469 9.33 12.02 38.02
CA ILE A 469 8.67 10.79 38.31
C ILE A 469 9.28 9.75 37.38
N ASP A 470 10.21 8.99 37.94
CA ASP A 470 10.88 7.89 37.28
C ASP A 470 9.87 6.75 37.05
N ILE A 471 9.09 6.81 35.96
CA ILE A 471 8.26 5.70 35.53
C ILE A 471 9.13 4.87 34.61
N ASN A 472 10.16 4.24 35.16
CA ASN A 472 10.96 3.22 34.50
C ASN A 472 10.14 1.93 34.32
N GLN A 473 9.05 1.96 33.57
CA GLN A 473 8.41 0.77 33.04
C GLN A 473 8.92 0.54 31.61
N PHE A 474 10.20 0.16 31.49
CA PHE A 474 10.64 -0.57 30.33
C PHE A 474 9.91 -1.91 30.35
N ASN A 475 8.87 -2.02 29.57
CA ASN A 475 8.31 -3.35 29.30
C ASN A 475 9.42 -4.16 28.65
N ASN A 476 9.75 -5.31 29.24
CA ASN A 476 10.66 -6.25 28.61
C ASN A 476 10.26 -6.45 27.15
N PRO A 477 11.23 -6.56 26.24
CA PRO A 477 10.92 -6.82 24.83
C PRO A 477 9.94 -7.98 24.72
N ASP A 478 8.79 -7.75 24.12
CA ASP A 478 7.81 -8.79 23.84
C ASP A 478 8.38 -9.68 22.73
N SER A 479 9.13 -10.71 23.10
CA SER A 479 9.66 -11.70 22.17
C SER A 479 8.57 -12.72 21.87
N LYS A 480 7.88 -12.54 20.73
CA LYS A 480 6.94 -13.54 20.23
C LYS A 480 7.73 -14.77 19.73
N PRO A 481 7.19 -15.99 19.88
CA PRO A 481 7.83 -17.17 19.31
C PRO A 481 8.07 -17.04 17.81
N ASP A 482 9.15 -17.65 17.32
CA ASP A 482 9.50 -17.64 15.90
C ASP A 482 8.42 -18.28 15.04
N LEU A 483 8.03 -17.60 13.97
CA LEU A 483 7.19 -18.20 12.95
C LEU A 483 8.09 -18.93 11.95
N ASN A 484 7.90 -20.24 11.84
CA ASN A 484 8.63 -21.09 10.92
C ASN A 484 7.70 -21.63 9.83
N LEU A 485 8.16 -21.51 8.59
CA LEU A 485 7.52 -22.09 7.42
C LEU A 485 8.49 -23.03 6.73
N GLN A 486 7.99 -24.16 6.26
CA GLN A 486 8.76 -25.08 5.42
C GLN A 486 7.89 -25.65 4.33
N ALA A 487 8.47 -25.95 3.18
CA ALA A 487 7.73 -26.45 2.06
C ALA A 487 8.53 -27.42 1.18
N PHE A 488 7.82 -28.40 0.65
CA PHE A 488 8.27 -29.23 -0.46
C PHE A 488 7.48 -28.86 -1.70
N PHE A 489 8.15 -28.65 -2.81
CA PHE A 489 7.49 -28.20 -4.04
C PHE A 489 8.04 -28.86 -5.30
N GLY A 490 7.21 -28.93 -6.33
CA GLY A 490 7.57 -29.41 -7.65
C GLY A 490 6.79 -28.71 -8.76
N ARG A 491 7.38 -28.62 -9.93
CA ARG A 491 6.76 -28.12 -11.13
C ARG A 491 7.17 -28.96 -12.35
N LEU A 492 6.19 -29.22 -13.20
CA LEU A 492 6.37 -29.85 -14.49
C LEU A 492 5.85 -28.90 -15.58
N ASN A 493 6.69 -28.55 -16.55
CA ASN A 493 6.31 -27.87 -17.76
C ASN A 493 6.51 -28.80 -18.94
N LEU A 494 5.47 -28.96 -19.75
CA LEU A 494 5.49 -29.71 -20.98
C LEU A 494 5.11 -28.82 -22.16
N GLY A 495 5.84 -28.92 -23.26
CA GLY A 495 5.51 -28.28 -24.53
C GLY A 495 5.53 -29.29 -25.68
N TYR A 496 4.56 -29.23 -26.54
CA TYR A 496 4.53 -30.05 -27.74
C TYR A 496 4.40 -29.19 -29.01
N ALA A 497 5.31 -29.39 -29.96
CA ALA A 497 5.34 -28.73 -31.25
C ALA A 497 5.33 -27.17 -31.18
N ASN A 498 5.73 -26.58 -30.05
CA ASN A 498 5.59 -25.15 -29.73
C ASN A 498 4.13 -24.64 -29.81
N LYS A 499 3.12 -25.52 -29.76
CA LYS A 499 1.69 -25.21 -29.89
C LYS A 499 0.92 -25.45 -28.59
N TYR A 500 1.14 -26.58 -27.96
CA TYR A 500 0.44 -27.03 -26.77
C TYR A 500 1.38 -26.98 -25.59
N LEU A 501 0.97 -26.27 -24.54
CA LEU A 501 1.75 -26.07 -23.31
C LEU A 501 0.94 -26.53 -22.12
N LEU A 502 1.59 -27.23 -21.18
CA LEU A 502 0.99 -27.68 -19.92
C LEU A 502 1.96 -27.36 -18.79
N THR A 503 1.47 -26.75 -17.72
CA THR A 503 2.18 -26.54 -16.47
C THR A 503 1.41 -27.19 -15.34
N VAL A 504 2.11 -27.98 -14.52
CA VAL A 504 1.57 -28.58 -13.29
C VAL A 504 2.45 -28.18 -12.12
N ASN A 505 1.89 -27.61 -11.07
CA ASN A 505 2.56 -27.28 -9.83
C ASN A 505 1.95 -28.05 -8.66
N TYR A 506 2.79 -28.50 -7.75
CA TYR A 506 2.38 -29.05 -6.46
C TYR A 506 3.31 -28.53 -5.37
N ARG A 507 2.72 -28.19 -4.21
CA ARG A 507 3.45 -27.70 -3.05
C ARG A 507 2.74 -28.14 -1.76
N ARG A 508 3.54 -28.60 -0.81
CA ARG A 508 3.09 -28.92 0.53
C ARG A 508 3.76 -27.99 1.53
N ASP A 509 2.97 -27.12 2.18
CA ASP A 509 3.43 -26.12 3.15
C ASP A 509 3.14 -26.56 4.58
N GLY A 510 4.12 -26.39 5.47
CA GLY A 510 3.97 -26.54 6.91
C GLY A 510 4.19 -25.21 7.62
N SER A 511 3.28 -24.83 8.53
CA SER A 511 3.35 -23.59 9.32
C SER A 511 3.29 -23.86 10.81
N SER A 512 4.19 -23.21 11.57
CA SER A 512 4.14 -23.25 13.02
C SER A 512 2.97 -22.46 13.64
N ARG A 513 2.19 -21.72 12.83
CA ARG A 513 0.98 -21.01 13.26
C ARG A 513 -0.15 -21.93 13.70
N PHE A 514 -0.20 -23.12 13.14
CA PHE A 514 -1.27 -24.07 13.36
C PHE A 514 -0.83 -25.23 14.25
N SER A 515 -1.79 -25.84 14.92
CA SER A 515 -1.59 -27.07 15.71
C SER A 515 -1.08 -28.22 14.83
N LYS A 516 -0.59 -29.31 15.45
CA LYS A 516 -0.08 -30.49 14.72
C LYS A 516 -1.08 -31.07 13.72
N ILE A 517 -2.38 -30.96 14.00
CA ILE A 517 -3.47 -31.55 13.19
C ILE A 517 -3.60 -30.78 11.87
N ASN A 518 -3.52 -29.43 11.91
CA ASN A 518 -3.81 -28.55 10.78
C ASN A 518 -2.56 -27.87 10.21
N ARG A 519 -1.36 -28.28 10.67
CA ARG A 519 -0.07 -27.65 10.34
C ARG A 519 0.25 -27.70 8.86
N TRP A 520 -0.10 -28.78 8.16
CA TRP A 520 0.24 -29.01 6.77
C TRP A 520 -0.93 -28.73 5.85
N GLY A 521 -0.68 -27.97 4.79
CA GLY A 521 -1.60 -27.70 3.70
C GLY A 521 -1.03 -28.17 2.35
N ASP A 522 -1.88 -28.74 1.49
CA ASP A 522 -1.53 -29.21 0.15
C ASP A 522 -2.13 -28.27 -0.89
N PHE A 523 -1.27 -27.67 -1.71
CA PHE A 523 -1.61 -26.66 -2.70
C PHE A 523 -1.07 -27.05 -4.06
N GLY A 524 -1.64 -26.48 -5.12
CA GLY A 524 -1.16 -26.77 -6.46
C GLY A 524 -2.09 -26.24 -7.54
N GLY A 525 -1.68 -26.40 -8.78
CA GLY A 525 -2.47 -25.96 -9.91
C GLY A 525 -2.01 -26.55 -11.22
N VAL A 526 -2.93 -26.55 -12.17
CA VAL A 526 -2.73 -27.00 -13.55
C VAL A 526 -3.11 -25.85 -14.48
N ALA A 527 -2.27 -25.57 -15.46
CA ALA A 527 -2.53 -24.61 -16.52
C ALA A 527 -2.18 -25.17 -17.88
N ALA A 528 -3.04 -24.97 -18.85
CA ALA A 528 -2.83 -25.36 -20.24
C ALA A 528 -2.92 -24.13 -21.16
N ALA A 529 -2.13 -24.12 -22.23
CA ALA A 529 -2.24 -23.12 -23.27
C ALA A 529 -2.12 -23.74 -24.68
N TRP A 530 -2.92 -23.19 -25.58
CA TRP A 530 -2.92 -23.55 -27.00
C TRP A 530 -2.59 -22.32 -27.84
N LYS A 531 -1.43 -22.35 -28.49
CA LYS A 531 -1.02 -21.30 -29.44
C LYS A 531 -1.69 -21.56 -30.80
N ILE A 532 -2.90 -21.07 -30.97
CA ILE A 532 -3.73 -21.28 -32.18
C ILE A 532 -3.05 -20.67 -33.42
N SER A 533 -2.31 -19.55 -33.24
CA SER A 533 -1.56 -18.88 -34.30
C SER A 533 -0.43 -19.74 -34.91
N GLU A 534 0.06 -20.76 -34.19
CA GLU A 534 1.08 -21.70 -34.68
C GLU A 534 0.50 -22.89 -35.47
N GLU A 535 -0.84 -23.01 -35.53
CA GLU A 535 -1.50 -24.03 -36.34
C GLU A 535 -1.34 -23.75 -37.83
N SER A 536 -1.27 -24.80 -38.63
CA SER A 536 -1.02 -24.71 -40.08
C SER A 536 -2.00 -23.82 -40.83
N PHE A 537 -3.27 -23.74 -40.36
CA PHE A 537 -4.32 -22.93 -40.96
C PHE A 537 -4.23 -21.43 -40.63
N LEU A 538 -3.44 -21.01 -39.61
CA LEU A 538 -3.24 -19.62 -39.25
C LEU A 538 -1.78 -19.17 -39.36
N LYS A 539 -0.83 -20.09 -39.44
CA LYS A 539 0.59 -19.77 -39.44
C LYS A 539 0.96 -18.89 -40.63
N GLY A 540 1.59 -17.74 -40.31
CA GLY A 540 1.97 -16.74 -41.32
C GLY A 540 0.88 -15.75 -41.72
N ASN A 541 -0.28 -15.75 -41.02
CA ASN A 541 -1.32 -14.76 -41.25
C ASN A 541 -0.83 -13.36 -40.84
N SER A 542 -0.87 -12.40 -41.77
CA SER A 542 -0.34 -11.05 -41.55
C SER A 542 -1.28 -10.18 -40.73
N THR A 543 -2.57 -10.48 -40.68
CA THR A 543 -3.59 -9.74 -39.94
C THR A 543 -3.66 -10.22 -38.51
N LEU A 544 -3.78 -11.52 -38.26
CA LEU A 544 -3.78 -12.16 -36.94
C LEU A 544 -2.37 -12.71 -36.67
N SER A 545 -1.58 -11.95 -35.92
CA SER A 545 -0.16 -12.24 -35.68
C SER A 545 0.08 -13.18 -34.51
N ASP A 546 -0.83 -13.18 -33.53
CA ASP A 546 -0.80 -14.04 -32.35
C ASP A 546 -2.23 -14.36 -31.91
N LEU A 547 -2.47 -15.61 -31.51
CA LEU A 547 -3.71 -16.06 -30.88
C LEU A 547 -3.39 -17.25 -29.99
N LYS A 548 -3.59 -17.06 -28.67
CA LYS A 548 -3.32 -18.08 -27.66
C LYS A 548 -4.49 -18.16 -26.67
N LEU A 549 -5.04 -19.37 -26.53
CA LEU A 549 -6.05 -19.67 -25.50
C LEU A 549 -5.34 -20.26 -24.27
N ARG A 550 -5.73 -19.82 -23.08
CA ARG A 550 -5.19 -20.28 -21.80
C ARG A 550 -6.32 -20.67 -20.85
N ALA A 551 -6.13 -21.77 -20.12
CA ALA A 551 -7.05 -22.18 -19.06
C ALA A 551 -6.24 -22.66 -17.86
N SER A 552 -6.64 -22.27 -16.65
CA SER A 552 -5.99 -22.71 -15.42
C SER A 552 -6.98 -22.93 -14.28
N ILE A 553 -6.62 -23.87 -13.41
CA ILE A 553 -7.27 -24.12 -12.11
C ILE A 553 -6.19 -24.35 -11.08
N GLY A 554 -6.40 -23.90 -9.85
CA GLY A 554 -5.49 -24.19 -8.75
C GLY A 554 -6.08 -23.87 -7.41
N LYS A 555 -5.56 -24.58 -6.41
CA LYS A 555 -5.85 -24.43 -4.99
C LYS A 555 -4.67 -23.79 -4.28
N ILE A 556 -4.94 -22.82 -3.44
CA ILE A 556 -3.92 -22.05 -2.71
C ILE A 556 -4.44 -21.74 -1.30
N GLY A 557 -3.53 -21.61 -0.31
CA GLY A 557 -3.89 -21.35 1.08
C GLY A 557 -3.55 -19.92 1.52
N ASN A 558 -4.17 -19.47 2.63
CA ASN A 558 -3.78 -18.28 3.37
C ASN A 558 -3.75 -18.59 4.87
N GLN A 559 -2.79 -18.02 5.59
CA GLN A 559 -2.58 -18.23 7.02
C GLN A 559 -2.45 -16.93 7.81
N ASP A 560 -2.42 -15.77 7.14
CA ASP A 560 -2.00 -14.53 7.77
C ASP A 560 -3.15 -13.78 8.44
N ILE A 561 -3.37 -14.08 9.71
CA ILE A 561 -4.34 -13.42 10.59
C ILE A 561 -3.69 -12.44 11.58
N GLY A 562 -2.56 -11.87 11.20
CA GLY A 562 -1.86 -10.85 11.99
C GLY A 562 -1.33 -11.39 13.33
N ASP A 563 -1.70 -10.76 14.44
CA ASP A 563 -1.15 -11.05 15.78
C ASP A 563 -1.63 -12.34 16.41
N TYR A 564 -2.60 -13.03 15.83
CA TYR A 564 -3.07 -14.34 16.32
C TYR A 564 -2.13 -15.48 15.91
N ARG A 565 -0.82 -15.27 16.08
CA ARG A 565 0.18 -16.32 15.95
C ARG A 565 0.04 -17.29 17.13
N PHE A 566 0.09 -18.60 16.86
CA PHE A 566 0.08 -19.61 17.91
C PHE A 566 -1.17 -19.62 18.80
N ASP A 567 -2.32 -19.21 18.28
CA ASP A 567 -3.60 -19.19 18.98
C ASP A 567 -4.05 -20.57 19.50
N TYR A 568 -3.40 -21.64 19.06
CA TYR A 568 -3.62 -23.00 19.55
C TYR A 568 -2.90 -23.32 20.88
N PHE A 569 -2.02 -22.42 21.38
CA PHE A 569 -1.35 -22.60 22.65
C PHE A 569 -2.27 -22.33 23.83
N LYS A 570 -2.30 -23.29 24.78
CA LYS A 570 -2.94 -23.11 26.09
C LYS A 570 -2.03 -22.27 26.97
N THR A 571 -2.37 -21.01 27.16
CA THR A 571 -1.58 -20.07 27.95
C THR A 571 -2.35 -19.54 29.14
N TYR A 572 -1.63 -19.05 30.14
CA TYR A 572 -2.19 -18.46 31.35
C TYR A 572 -1.55 -17.10 31.58
N ASN A 573 -2.38 -16.12 31.94
CA ASN A 573 -1.92 -14.80 32.36
C ASN A 573 -1.99 -14.69 33.86
N VAL A 574 -0.88 -14.33 34.51
CA VAL A 574 -0.84 -13.94 35.91
C VAL A 574 -1.20 -12.46 35.99
N SER A 575 -2.37 -12.16 36.52
CA SER A 575 -2.84 -10.77 36.66
C SER A 575 -2.36 -10.19 38.00
N SER A 576 -1.77 -9.02 37.98
CA SER A 576 -1.42 -8.25 39.18
C SER A 576 -2.63 -7.79 39.99
N THR A 577 -3.84 -7.91 39.44
CA THR A 577 -5.10 -7.44 40.04
C THR A 577 -6.07 -8.56 40.43
N LEU A 578 -5.77 -9.84 40.08
CA LEU A 578 -6.63 -10.96 40.37
C LEU A 578 -6.05 -11.76 41.50
N PHE A 579 -6.74 -11.75 42.63
CA PHE A 579 -6.37 -12.48 43.85
C PHE A 579 -7.55 -13.32 44.33
N TYR A 580 -7.26 -14.49 44.83
CA TYR A 580 -8.17 -15.31 45.63
C TYR A 580 -7.85 -15.10 47.08
N GLN A 581 -8.84 -14.69 47.87
CA GLN A 581 -8.69 -14.55 49.33
C GLN A 581 -8.98 -15.90 50.02
N PHE A 582 -8.00 -16.40 50.68
CA PHE A 582 -8.17 -17.59 51.55
C PHE A 582 -7.79 -17.18 53.00
N GLY A 583 -8.79 -17.07 53.82
CA GLY A 583 -8.61 -16.49 55.16
C GLY A 583 -8.18 -15.00 55.03
N ASN A 584 -7.09 -14.64 55.71
CA ASN A 584 -6.52 -13.30 55.66
C ASN A 584 -5.39 -13.15 54.60
N THR A 585 -5.17 -14.19 53.77
CA THR A 585 -4.10 -14.21 52.80
C THR A 585 -4.69 -14.09 51.39
N PHE A 586 -4.13 -13.21 50.58
CA PHE A 586 -4.47 -13.04 49.16
C PHE A 586 -3.48 -13.81 48.32
N TYR A 587 -3.97 -14.80 47.56
CA TYR A 587 -3.17 -15.58 46.60
C TYR A 587 -3.42 -15.04 45.20
N GLN A 588 -2.35 -14.64 44.51
CA GLN A 588 -2.42 -14.26 43.11
C GLN A 588 -2.79 -15.47 42.26
N ILE A 589 -3.78 -15.32 41.40
CA ILE A 589 -4.25 -16.41 40.54
C ILE A 589 -3.90 -16.15 39.09
N ALA A 590 -3.66 -17.24 38.37
CA ALA A 590 -3.50 -17.21 36.93
C ALA A 590 -4.86 -17.41 36.23
N LYS A 591 -5.18 -16.56 35.30
CA LYS A 591 -6.34 -16.66 34.41
C LYS A 591 -5.92 -17.39 33.14
N ALA A 592 -6.64 -18.47 32.78
CA ALA A 592 -6.45 -19.14 31.50
C ALA A 592 -6.92 -18.23 30.33
N ASN A 593 -6.16 -18.20 29.24
CA ASN A 593 -6.52 -17.49 28.00
C ASN A 593 -7.34 -18.40 27.09
N GLY A 594 -8.21 -17.79 26.28
CA GLY A 594 -8.87 -18.50 25.19
C GLY A 594 -7.87 -18.96 24.12
N TYR A 595 -8.14 -20.09 23.47
CA TYR A 595 -7.30 -20.68 22.44
C TYR A 595 -8.17 -21.41 21.40
N ASN A 596 -7.61 -21.70 20.21
CA ASN A 596 -8.29 -22.47 19.17
C ASN A 596 -7.33 -23.49 18.53
N GLU A 597 -7.43 -24.77 18.95
CA GLU A 597 -6.62 -25.87 18.39
C GLU A 597 -7.04 -26.27 16.97
N ASN A 598 -8.27 -25.95 16.56
CA ASN A 598 -8.86 -26.33 15.28
C ASN A 598 -8.62 -25.32 14.16
N LEU A 599 -7.95 -24.21 14.48
CA LEU A 599 -7.64 -23.20 13.48
C LEU A 599 -6.83 -23.82 12.34
N LYS A 600 -7.28 -23.59 11.10
CA LYS A 600 -6.71 -24.15 9.88
C LYS A 600 -6.53 -23.12 8.79
N TRP A 601 -5.93 -23.52 7.68
CA TRP A 601 -5.73 -22.74 6.49
C TRP A 601 -7.06 -22.22 5.92
N GLU A 602 -7.08 -20.98 5.48
CA GLU A 602 -8.09 -20.48 4.56
C GLU A 602 -7.70 -20.97 3.16
N GLU A 603 -8.64 -21.54 2.39
CA GLU A 603 -8.36 -22.19 1.12
C GLU A 603 -9.12 -21.51 -0.03
N SER A 604 -8.42 -21.17 -1.12
CA SER A 604 -9.01 -20.60 -2.31
C SER A 604 -8.81 -21.48 -3.52
N ILE A 605 -9.90 -21.84 -4.22
CA ILE A 605 -9.87 -22.47 -5.53
C ILE A 605 -10.13 -21.38 -6.58
N LYS A 606 -9.21 -21.26 -7.53
CA LYS A 606 -9.26 -20.22 -8.56
C LYS A 606 -9.27 -20.84 -9.94
N TYR A 607 -10.18 -20.35 -10.78
CA TYR A 607 -10.33 -20.69 -12.20
C TYR A 607 -9.99 -19.48 -13.04
N ASN A 608 -9.28 -19.65 -14.14
CA ASN A 608 -9.00 -18.58 -15.09
C ASN A 608 -9.08 -19.12 -16.52
N LEU A 609 -9.78 -18.38 -17.40
CA LEU A 609 -9.82 -18.58 -18.84
C LEU A 609 -9.31 -17.31 -19.50
N GLY A 610 -8.26 -17.41 -20.31
CA GLY A 610 -7.61 -16.25 -20.92
C GLY A 610 -7.42 -16.40 -22.42
N LEU A 611 -7.52 -15.29 -23.14
CA LEU A 611 -7.23 -15.18 -24.57
C LEU A 611 -6.17 -14.09 -24.76
N ASP A 612 -5.01 -14.48 -25.32
CA ASP A 612 -4.00 -13.52 -25.77
C ASP A 612 -4.12 -13.39 -27.29
N PHE A 613 -4.07 -12.15 -27.79
CA PHE A 613 -4.20 -11.88 -29.23
C PHE A 613 -3.26 -10.78 -29.71
N GLY A 614 -2.87 -10.87 -30.98
CA GLY A 614 -2.04 -9.89 -31.65
C GLY A 614 -2.50 -9.67 -33.08
N PHE A 615 -2.67 -8.43 -33.49
CA PHE A 615 -3.08 -8.05 -34.85
C PHE A 615 -2.02 -7.20 -35.55
N ALA A 616 -2.02 -7.20 -36.89
CA ALA A 616 -1.22 -6.34 -37.75
C ALA A 616 0.29 -6.36 -37.37
N LYS A 617 0.90 -7.56 -37.33
CA LYS A 617 2.29 -7.79 -36.92
C LYS A 617 2.56 -7.24 -35.49
N ASN A 618 1.66 -7.57 -34.58
CA ASN A 618 1.69 -7.15 -33.15
C ASN A 618 1.70 -5.63 -32.95
N ARG A 619 1.05 -4.88 -33.85
CA ARG A 619 0.79 -3.45 -33.63
C ARG A 619 -0.33 -3.23 -32.62
N VAL A 620 -1.28 -4.13 -32.54
CA VAL A 620 -2.30 -4.21 -31.51
C VAL A 620 -2.13 -5.54 -30.82
N THR A 621 -1.80 -5.56 -29.55
CA THR A 621 -1.74 -6.78 -28.73
C THR A 621 -2.67 -6.60 -27.53
N GLY A 622 -3.21 -7.71 -27.02
CA GLY A 622 -4.07 -7.65 -25.87
C GLY A 622 -4.26 -8.98 -25.18
N THR A 623 -4.85 -8.91 -24.01
CA THR A 623 -5.24 -10.05 -23.18
C THR A 623 -6.67 -9.85 -22.70
N LEU A 624 -7.46 -10.91 -22.70
CA LEU A 624 -8.79 -10.94 -22.11
C LEU A 624 -8.86 -12.14 -21.17
N ASP A 625 -9.08 -11.90 -19.88
CA ASP A 625 -9.14 -12.94 -18.86
C ASP A 625 -10.51 -12.92 -18.17
N PHE A 626 -11.09 -14.11 -17.98
CA PHE A 626 -12.24 -14.37 -17.12
C PHE A 626 -11.76 -15.16 -15.91
N TYR A 627 -12.11 -14.73 -14.72
CA TYR A 627 -11.71 -15.43 -13.49
C TYR A 627 -12.85 -15.63 -12.52
N LEU A 628 -12.74 -16.71 -11.76
CA LEU A 628 -13.57 -17.03 -10.59
C LEU A 628 -12.64 -17.53 -9.49
N ALA A 629 -12.76 -16.95 -8.31
CA ALA A 629 -12.08 -17.40 -7.10
C ALA A 629 -13.13 -17.68 -6.03
N ASP A 630 -13.07 -18.85 -5.45
CA ASP A 630 -13.95 -19.31 -4.38
C ASP A 630 -13.09 -19.65 -3.15
N THR A 631 -13.29 -18.92 -2.06
CA THR A 631 -12.49 -19.04 -0.83
C THR A 631 -13.37 -19.55 0.28
N GLU A 632 -12.98 -20.66 0.87
CA GLU A 632 -13.66 -21.34 1.98
C GLU A 632 -12.83 -21.24 3.26
N ASP A 633 -13.47 -21.57 4.39
CA ASP A 633 -12.81 -21.55 5.71
C ASP A 633 -12.15 -20.20 6.04
N LEU A 634 -12.86 -19.10 5.73
CA LEU A 634 -12.35 -17.74 5.91
C LEU A 634 -11.88 -17.52 7.36
N LEU A 635 -10.65 -17.07 7.51
CA LEU A 635 -10.08 -16.68 8.79
C LEU A 635 -10.74 -15.38 9.25
N SER A 636 -11.57 -15.44 10.28
CA SER A 636 -12.32 -14.29 10.78
C SER A 636 -12.20 -14.17 12.29
N ILE A 637 -12.13 -12.91 12.76
CA ILE A 637 -12.19 -12.59 14.18
C ILE A 637 -13.63 -12.32 14.53
N VAL A 638 -14.19 -13.20 15.36
CA VAL A 638 -15.63 -13.23 15.69
C VAL A 638 -15.87 -13.30 17.19
N PRO A 639 -17.05 -12.86 17.66
CA PRO A 639 -17.49 -13.13 19.02
C PRO A 639 -17.54 -14.63 19.29
N GLU A 640 -17.12 -15.04 20.49
CA GLU A 640 -17.17 -16.40 20.97
C GLU A 640 -18.15 -16.50 22.14
N GLY A 641 -18.87 -17.62 22.22
CA GLY A 641 -19.82 -17.87 23.30
C GLY A 641 -19.11 -18.01 24.65
N PRO A 642 -19.67 -17.51 25.76
CA PRO A 642 -19.04 -17.57 27.09
C PRO A 642 -18.76 -18.99 27.59
N LEU A 643 -19.47 -20.01 27.06
CA LEU A 643 -19.27 -21.40 27.37
C LEU A 643 -18.38 -22.14 26.37
N GLU A 644 -18.06 -21.52 25.24
CA GLU A 644 -17.21 -22.10 24.20
C GLU A 644 -15.74 -21.83 24.46
N ASN A 645 -15.41 -20.62 24.95
CA ASN A 645 -14.04 -20.17 25.12
C ASN A 645 -13.91 -19.22 26.32
N LEU A 646 -12.68 -18.99 26.75
CA LEU A 646 -12.34 -18.10 27.87
C LEU A 646 -12.08 -16.65 27.40
N ARG A 647 -12.39 -16.33 26.16
CA ARG A 647 -12.33 -14.99 25.55
C ARG A 647 -13.66 -14.63 24.90
N ILE A 648 -13.89 -13.34 24.71
CA ILE A 648 -15.12 -12.79 24.10
C ILE A 648 -15.03 -12.77 22.57
N ILE A 649 -13.81 -12.61 22.02
CA ILE A 649 -13.53 -12.50 20.59
C ILE A 649 -12.28 -13.29 20.26
N GLY A 650 -12.30 -14.07 19.18
CA GLY A 650 -11.15 -14.83 18.71
C GLY A 650 -11.22 -15.26 17.25
N PRO A 651 -10.10 -15.78 16.69
CA PRO A 651 -10.06 -16.26 15.33
C PRO A 651 -10.75 -17.62 15.18
N LYS A 652 -11.61 -17.72 14.17
CA LYS A 652 -12.27 -18.95 13.70
C LYS A 652 -12.21 -19.02 12.18
N ASN A 653 -12.30 -20.22 11.63
CA ASN A 653 -12.52 -20.45 10.21
C ASN A 653 -14.03 -20.47 9.96
N ILE A 654 -14.58 -19.39 9.37
CA ILE A 654 -16.01 -19.25 9.12
C ILE A 654 -16.30 -18.66 7.77
N GLY A 655 -17.25 -19.23 7.06
CA GLY A 655 -17.83 -18.63 5.86
C GLY A 655 -17.07 -18.89 4.57
N ARG A 656 -17.66 -18.35 3.49
CA ARG A 656 -17.19 -18.49 2.12
C ARG A 656 -17.31 -17.16 1.35
N LEU A 657 -16.27 -16.80 0.60
CA LEU A 657 -16.19 -15.61 -0.23
C LEU A 657 -15.99 -15.98 -1.68
N GLN A 658 -16.71 -15.32 -2.58
CA GLN A 658 -16.52 -15.51 -4.02
C GLN A 658 -16.15 -14.20 -4.69
N SER A 659 -15.07 -14.20 -5.47
CA SER A 659 -14.65 -13.11 -6.36
C SER A 659 -14.70 -13.57 -7.81
N LYS A 660 -15.32 -12.80 -8.69
CA LYS A 660 -15.37 -13.07 -10.13
C LYS A 660 -15.23 -11.80 -10.94
N GLY A 661 -14.63 -11.89 -12.13
CA GLY A 661 -14.47 -10.70 -12.95
C GLY A 661 -13.94 -10.96 -14.36
N ILE A 662 -13.78 -9.84 -15.05
CA ILE A 662 -13.28 -9.78 -16.43
C ILE A 662 -12.16 -8.75 -16.46
N GLU A 663 -11.04 -9.10 -17.04
CA GLU A 663 -9.88 -8.23 -17.23
C GLU A 663 -9.55 -8.08 -18.71
N LEU A 664 -9.37 -6.86 -19.18
CA LEU A 664 -8.94 -6.53 -20.54
C LEU A 664 -7.65 -5.71 -20.46
N GLY A 665 -6.61 -6.13 -21.16
CA GLY A 665 -5.39 -5.37 -21.40
C GLY A 665 -5.18 -5.16 -22.90
N LEU A 666 -4.82 -3.95 -23.33
CA LEU A 666 -4.52 -3.60 -24.72
C LEU A 666 -3.24 -2.77 -24.80
N ASP A 667 -2.36 -3.12 -25.72
CA ASP A 667 -1.20 -2.33 -26.12
C ASP A 667 -1.31 -2.04 -27.62
N ILE A 668 -1.35 -0.73 -27.97
CA ILE A 668 -1.62 -0.27 -29.32
C ILE A 668 -0.48 0.64 -29.78
N LYS A 669 0.34 0.18 -30.73
CA LYS A 669 1.35 0.97 -31.43
C LYS A 669 0.68 1.68 -32.61
N ALA A 670 -0.06 2.75 -32.32
CA ALA A 670 -0.92 3.45 -33.29
C ALA A 670 -0.11 4.03 -34.44
N VAL A 671 1.03 4.67 -34.13
CA VAL A 671 1.96 5.18 -35.15
C VAL A 671 3.37 4.70 -34.81
N LYS A 672 4.04 4.12 -35.82
CA LYS A 672 5.46 3.72 -35.76
C LYS A 672 6.15 4.23 -37.02
N LYS A 673 6.60 5.50 -36.99
CA LYS A 673 7.42 6.14 -38.02
C LYS A 673 8.77 6.53 -37.41
N GLU A 674 9.79 6.72 -38.25
CA GLU A 674 11.13 7.08 -37.78
C GLU A 674 11.14 8.36 -36.91
N ASN A 675 10.38 9.37 -37.31
CA ASN A 675 10.31 10.66 -36.62
C ASN A 675 9.08 10.85 -35.72
N PHE A 676 8.20 9.84 -35.60
CA PHE A 676 7.04 9.94 -34.74
C PHE A 676 6.54 8.56 -34.32
N THR A 677 6.47 8.32 -33.02
CA THR A 677 5.81 7.15 -32.45
C THR A 677 4.67 7.57 -31.56
N LEU A 678 3.57 6.78 -31.56
CA LEU A 678 2.43 6.99 -30.68
C LEU A 678 1.93 5.62 -30.20
N ASN A 679 1.99 5.41 -28.89
CA ASN A 679 1.56 4.19 -28.24
C ASN A 679 0.46 4.48 -27.23
N PHE A 680 -0.54 3.63 -27.17
CA PHE A 680 -1.58 3.63 -26.16
C PHE A 680 -1.54 2.32 -25.40
N ASN A 681 -1.61 2.40 -24.07
CA ASN A 681 -1.90 1.23 -23.22
C ASN A 681 -3.25 1.47 -22.56
N TYR A 682 -4.12 0.50 -22.60
CA TYR A 682 -5.42 0.52 -21.95
C TYR A 682 -5.62 -0.74 -21.14
N ASN A 683 -6.17 -0.61 -19.96
CA ASN A 683 -6.64 -1.75 -19.19
C ASN A 683 -7.97 -1.44 -18.52
N ALA A 684 -8.79 -2.46 -18.38
CA ALA A 684 -10.07 -2.36 -17.68
C ALA A 684 -10.33 -3.66 -16.91
N THR A 685 -10.95 -3.51 -15.75
CA THR A 685 -11.33 -4.64 -14.90
C THR A 685 -12.73 -4.44 -14.37
N TYR A 686 -13.60 -5.39 -14.62
CA TYR A 686 -14.84 -5.57 -13.87
C TYR A 686 -14.61 -6.61 -12.78
N ASN A 687 -14.92 -6.26 -11.52
CA ASN A 687 -14.75 -7.17 -10.38
C ASN A 687 -16.00 -7.15 -9.49
N ASN A 688 -16.45 -8.35 -9.08
CA ASN A 688 -17.56 -8.52 -8.15
C ASN A 688 -17.15 -9.51 -7.06
N ILE A 689 -17.22 -9.06 -5.81
CA ILE A 689 -16.89 -9.84 -4.62
C ILE A 689 -18.13 -9.93 -3.75
N ASN A 690 -18.53 -11.15 -3.36
CA ASN A 690 -19.67 -11.40 -2.49
C ASN A 690 -19.38 -12.47 -1.45
N ILE A 691 -19.86 -12.25 -0.24
CA ILE A 691 -19.91 -13.25 0.83
C ILE A 691 -21.00 -14.25 0.45
N LYS A 692 -20.66 -15.52 0.29
CA LYS A 692 -21.59 -16.59 -0.08
C LYS A 692 -22.20 -17.28 1.13
N GLU A 693 -21.41 -17.39 2.15
CA GLU A 693 -21.81 -18.06 3.40
C GLU A 693 -21.09 -17.39 4.58
N LEU A 694 -21.79 -17.26 5.67
CA LEU A 694 -21.24 -16.77 6.93
C LEU A 694 -21.95 -17.55 8.06
N GLU A 695 -21.21 -18.02 9.04
CA GLU A 695 -21.77 -18.74 10.18
C GLU A 695 -22.67 -17.85 11.06
N LEU A 696 -22.38 -16.56 11.08
CA LEU A 696 -23.18 -15.55 11.75
C LEU A 696 -24.06 -14.80 10.72
N ASP A 697 -25.27 -14.41 11.09
CA ASP A 697 -26.16 -13.65 10.20
C ASP A 697 -25.49 -12.38 9.68
N LYS A 698 -24.79 -11.66 10.56
CA LYS A 698 -24.01 -10.47 10.22
C LYS A 698 -22.87 -10.23 11.21
N ILE A 699 -21.82 -9.54 10.75
CA ILE A 699 -20.73 -9.03 11.57
C ILE A 699 -20.64 -7.52 11.33
N ASP A 700 -20.93 -6.72 12.35
CA ASP A 700 -20.87 -5.27 12.24
C ASP A 700 -19.43 -4.77 12.07
N LYS A 701 -19.26 -3.80 11.17
CA LYS A 701 -17.99 -3.16 10.79
C LYS A 701 -18.16 -1.64 10.68
N GLY A 702 -17.03 -0.94 10.51
CA GLY A 702 -17.06 0.50 10.25
C GLY A 702 -17.65 1.29 11.41
N GLY A 703 -17.14 1.12 12.62
CA GLY A 703 -17.55 1.89 13.79
C GLY A 703 -17.35 3.39 13.59
N VAL A 704 -18.38 4.19 13.92
CA VAL A 704 -18.37 5.66 13.83
C VAL A 704 -18.62 6.33 15.18
N GLY A 705 -18.27 5.64 16.26
CA GLY A 705 -18.38 6.06 17.65
C GLY A 705 -19.63 5.53 18.34
N LEU A 706 -19.59 5.50 19.69
CA LEU A 706 -20.69 5.13 20.59
C LEU A 706 -21.47 3.85 20.20
N GLY A 707 -20.78 2.85 19.69
CA GLY A 707 -21.42 1.58 19.25
C GLY A 707 -22.17 1.65 17.92
N ALA A 708 -22.11 2.77 17.20
CA ALA A 708 -22.72 2.92 15.89
C ALA A 708 -21.83 2.29 14.81
N PHE A 709 -22.41 1.40 14.00
CA PHE A 709 -21.75 0.74 12.88
C PHE A 709 -22.47 1.02 11.58
N ILE A 710 -21.72 1.34 10.51
CA ILE A 710 -22.27 1.73 9.20
C ILE A 710 -21.97 0.72 8.10
N GLN A 711 -21.21 -0.31 8.40
CA GLN A 711 -20.84 -1.36 7.44
C GLN A 711 -21.07 -2.73 8.06
N THR A 712 -21.14 -3.76 7.22
CA THR A 712 -21.35 -5.12 7.68
C THR A 712 -20.68 -6.14 6.77
N PHE A 713 -20.39 -7.32 7.33
CA PHE A 713 -20.25 -8.57 6.59
C PHE A 713 -21.56 -9.34 6.74
N THR A 714 -22.21 -9.65 5.63
CA THR A 714 -23.43 -10.44 5.60
C THR A 714 -23.56 -11.20 4.27
N THR A 715 -24.20 -12.35 4.31
CA THR A 715 -24.37 -13.24 3.16
C THR A 715 -25.12 -12.54 2.01
N GLY A 716 -24.64 -12.74 0.78
CA GLY A 716 -25.21 -12.18 -0.45
C GLY A 716 -24.64 -10.83 -0.87
N TYR A 717 -23.84 -10.16 -0.01
CA TYR A 717 -23.31 -8.82 -0.27
C TYR A 717 -21.80 -8.78 -0.27
N SER A 718 -21.24 -7.67 -0.78
CA SER A 718 -19.79 -7.38 -0.73
C SER A 718 -19.34 -7.16 0.71
N PRO A 719 -18.10 -7.53 1.05
CA PRO A 719 -17.49 -7.12 2.32
C PRO A 719 -17.55 -5.60 2.50
N TYR A 720 -17.75 -5.14 3.72
CA TYR A 720 -17.88 -3.71 4.07
C TYR A 720 -19.04 -2.99 3.36
N ALA A 721 -20.09 -3.70 2.90
CA ALA A 721 -21.29 -3.05 2.37
C ALA A 721 -21.89 -2.13 3.44
N PHE A 722 -22.38 -0.95 3.02
CA PHE A 722 -22.98 0.02 3.93
C PHE A 722 -24.34 -0.48 4.42
N ASN A 723 -24.49 -0.61 5.74
CA ASN A 723 -25.70 -1.02 6.43
C ASN A 723 -26.22 0.16 7.23
N VAL A 724 -27.19 0.89 6.66
CA VAL A 724 -27.60 2.22 7.11
C VAL A 724 -29.12 2.38 7.07
N TYR A 725 -29.65 3.39 7.77
CA TYR A 725 -31.05 3.78 7.67
C TYR A 725 -31.33 4.54 6.37
N GLN A 726 -32.49 4.32 5.78
CA GLN A 726 -32.95 5.07 4.63
C GLN A 726 -33.52 6.41 5.08
N GLN A 727 -32.88 7.52 4.66
CA GLN A 727 -33.29 8.88 4.99
C GLN A 727 -34.62 9.25 4.30
N VAL A 728 -35.51 9.94 5.01
CA VAL A 728 -36.71 10.56 4.42
C VAL A 728 -36.40 12.01 4.05
N TYR A 729 -36.94 12.47 2.91
CA TYR A 729 -36.71 13.80 2.37
C TYR A 729 -38.02 14.55 2.22
N ASP A 730 -37.99 15.87 2.34
CA ASP A 730 -39.14 16.74 2.05
C ASP A 730 -39.34 16.88 0.52
N ILE A 731 -40.40 17.62 0.14
CA ILE A 731 -40.77 17.84 -1.28
C ILE A 731 -39.66 18.60 -2.05
N ASN A 732 -38.75 19.30 -1.37
CA ASN A 732 -37.66 20.05 -1.96
C ASN A 732 -36.39 19.21 -2.03
N GLY A 733 -36.42 17.94 -1.60
CA GLY A 733 -35.26 17.06 -1.55
C GLY A 733 -34.33 17.32 -0.37
N LYS A 734 -34.75 18.07 0.67
CA LYS A 734 -34.01 18.29 1.89
C LYS A 734 -34.27 17.13 2.87
N PRO A 735 -33.22 16.56 3.49
CA PRO A 735 -33.38 15.47 4.45
C PRO A 735 -34.10 15.97 5.70
N ILE A 736 -35.10 15.22 6.18
CA ILE A 736 -35.85 15.53 7.40
C ILE A 736 -35.14 14.93 8.60
N GLU A 737 -34.84 15.74 9.58
CA GLU A 737 -34.15 15.29 10.81
C GLU A 737 -34.95 14.24 11.55
N GLY A 738 -34.31 13.14 11.94
CA GLY A 738 -34.90 12.05 12.72
C GLY A 738 -35.90 11.18 11.97
N ALA A 739 -36.22 11.49 10.69
CA ALA A 739 -37.16 10.74 9.90
C ALA A 739 -36.45 9.69 9.02
N TYR A 740 -36.75 8.42 9.24
CA TYR A 740 -36.23 7.28 8.50
C TYR A 740 -37.38 6.37 8.05
N VAL A 741 -37.15 5.59 7.00
CA VAL A 741 -38.15 4.64 6.51
C VAL A 741 -38.25 3.46 7.48
N ASP A 742 -39.44 3.22 8.02
CA ASP A 742 -39.77 1.98 8.73
C ASP A 742 -39.90 0.86 7.71
N ARG A 743 -38.92 -0.02 7.66
CA ARG A 743 -38.78 -1.05 6.62
C ARG A 743 -39.47 -2.36 6.99
N ASN A 744 -39.63 -2.63 8.27
CA ASN A 744 -40.32 -3.81 8.78
C ASN A 744 -41.81 -3.53 9.10
N ASN A 745 -42.27 -2.26 9.03
CA ASN A 745 -43.59 -1.77 9.31
C ASN A 745 -44.09 -2.09 10.72
N ASP A 746 -43.19 -2.00 11.72
CA ASP A 746 -43.54 -2.23 13.13
C ASP A 746 -43.89 -0.93 13.89
N GLY A 747 -43.76 0.23 13.23
CA GLY A 747 -44.07 1.57 13.77
C GLY A 747 -42.91 2.16 14.61
N VAL A 748 -41.74 1.50 14.70
CA VAL A 748 -40.63 1.95 15.54
C VAL A 748 -39.30 1.85 14.77
N ILE A 749 -38.54 2.92 14.63
CA ILE A 749 -37.24 2.92 13.96
C ILE A 749 -36.19 2.31 14.85
N THR A 750 -35.77 1.09 14.50
CA THR A 750 -34.73 0.31 15.20
C THR A 750 -33.62 -0.14 14.27
N SER A 751 -32.62 -0.89 14.77
CA SER A 751 -31.57 -1.47 13.92
C SER A 751 -32.11 -2.47 12.86
N ALA A 752 -33.35 -2.95 13.02
CA ALA A 752 -34.03 -3.82 12.05
C ALA A 752 -34.45 -3.08 10.77
N ASP A 753 -34.50 -1.73 10.81
CA ASP A 753 -34.84 -0.89 9.65
C ASP A 753 -33.62 -0.50 8.82
N LYS A 754 -32.42 -0.87 9.26
CA LYS A 754 -31.22 -0.69 8.44
C LYS A 754 -31.28 -1.61 7.23
N TYR A 755 -30.70 -1.14 6.12
CA TYR A 755 -30.61 -1.91 4.89
C TYR A 755 -29.23 -1.81 4.25
N ILE A 756 -28.93 -2.77 3.41
CA ILE A 756 -27.69 -2.73 2.62
C ILE A 756 -27.90 -1.77 1.45
N PHE A 757 -27.24 -0.63 1.50
CA PHE A 757 -27.42 0.43 0.51
C PHE A 757 -26.46 0.31 -0.66
N LYS A 758 -25.16 0.43 -0.41
CA LYS A 758 -24.08 0.47 -1.40
C LYS A 758 -22.81 -0.18 -0.83
N LYS A 759 -21.72 -0.15 -1.58
CA LYS A 759 -20.43 -0.74 -1.20
C LYS A 759 -19.26 0.21 -1.52
N PRO A 760 -18.12 0.14 -0.79
CA PRO A 760 -16.95 0.96 -1.05
C PRO A 760 -16.12 0.50 -2.26
N GLN A 761 -16.19 -0.79 -2.65
CA GLN A 761 -15.42 -1.31 -3.77
C GLN A 761 -16.01 -0.86 -5.11
N ALA A 762 -15.14 -0.51 -6.04
CA ALA A 762 -15.54 -0.21 -7.42
C ALA A 762 -16.03 -1.46 -8.15
N ASP A 763 -17.01 -1.28 -9.02
CA ASP A 763 -17.42 -2.31 -9.98
C ASP A 763 -16.45 -2.38 -11.17
N VAL A 764 -16.00 -1.21 -11.65
CA VAL A 764 -15.08 -1.11 -12.79
C VAL A 764 -13.91 -0.20 -12.44
N THR A 765 -12.70 -0.68 -12.73
CA THR A 765 -11.48 0.12 -12.70
C THR A 765 -10.84 0.14 -14.08
N MET A 766 -10.26 1.29 -14.47
CA MET A 766 -9.60 1.47 -15.77
C MET A 766 -8.30 2.23 -15.62
N GLY A 767 -7.34 1.91 -16.49
CA GLY A 767 -6.12 2.67 -16.71
C GLY A 767 -5.93 2.96 -18.19
N PHE A 768 -5.49 4.16 -18.53
CA PHE A 768 -5.17 4.55 -19.89
C PHE A 768 -3.89 5.38 -19.89
N MET A 769 -2.94 5.03 -20.74
CA MET A 769 -1.71 5.78 -20.91
C MET A 769 -1.44 6.05 -22.37
N THR A 770 -0.94 7.25 -22.65
CA THR A 770 -0.43 7.68 -23.95
C THR A 770 1.05 7.97 -23.84
N ASN A 771 1.85 7.39 -24.74
CA ASN A 771 3.26 7.74 -24.91
C ASN A 771 3.48 8.15 -26.36
N ALA A 772 4.06 9.33 -26.57
CA ALA A 772 4.44 9.83 -27.89
C ALA A 772 5.91 10.22 -27.89
N THR A 773 6.61 9.98 -29.01
CA THR A 773 7.96 10.50 -29.25
C THR A 773 7.99 11.23 -30.58
N PHE A 774 8.63 12.42 -30.62
CA PHE A 774 8.81 13.24 -31.79
C PHE A 774 10.31 13.31 -32.11
N GLY A 775 10.71 12.73 -33.23
CA GLY A 775 12.10 12.52 -33.56
C GLY A 775 12.81 11.66 -32.49
N LYS A 776 14.09 11.99 -32.24
CA LYS A 776 14.92 11.35 -31.20
C LYS A 776 15.04 12.21 -29.93
N HIS A 777 14.29 13.30 -29.85
CA HIS A 777 14.53 14.35 -28.85
C HIS A 777 13.36 14.59 -27.91
N ILE A 778 12.12 14.62 -28.37
CA ILE A 778 10.96 14.99 -27.55
C ILE A 778 10.17 13.74 -27.21
N ASP A 779 9.84 13.57 -25.94
CA ASP A 779 8.92 12.57 -25.44
C ASP A 779 7.79 13.21 -24.62
N PHE A 780 6.60 12.67 -24.81
CA PHE A 780 5.39 13.06 -24.10
C PHE A 780 4.72 11.83 -23.51
N SER A 781 4.22 11.95 -22.30
CA SER A 781 3.49 10.88 -21.60
C SER A 781 2.34 11.47 -20.80
N MET A 782 1.20 10.78 -20.79
CA MET A 782 0.09 11.05 -19.85
C MET A 782 -0.56 9.75 -19.39
N ALA A 783 -1.00 9.74 -18.13
CA ALA A 783 -1.63 8.59 -17.49
C ALA A 783 -2.95 8.96 -16.83
N TRP A 784 -4.00 8.19 -17.13
CA TRP A 784 -5.34 8.34 -16.59
C TRP A 784 -5.76 7.09 -15.82
N ARG A 785 -6.56 7.28 -14.77
CA ARG A 785 -7.25 6.19 -14.07
C ARG A 785 -8.72 6.54 -13.86
N ALA A 786 -9.56 5.50 -13.81
CA ALA A 786 -10.96 5.63 -13.44
C ALA A 786 -11.35 4.54 -12.43
N SER A 787 -12.25 4.90 -11.51
CA SER A 787 -12.92 4.02 -10.56
C SER A 787 -14.41 4.33 -10.61
N ILE A 788 -15.23 3.32 -10.89
CA ILE A 788 -16.66 3.48 -11.15
C ILE A 788 -17.45 2.50 -10.29
N GLY A 789 -18.52 2.99 -9.65
CA GLY A 789 -19.43 2.18 -8.83
C GLY A 789 -19.03 2.09 -7.37
N ASN A 790 -17.96 2.74 -6.94
CA ASN A 790 -17.56 2.83 -5.55
C ASN A 790 -18.31 3.97 -4.83
N TYR A 791 -18.58 3.77 -3.53
CA TYR A 791 -19.20 4.74 -2.66
C TYR A 791 -18.32 5.03 -1.45
N VAL A 792 -18.46 6.24 -0.91
CA VAL A 792 -17.69 6.77 0.22
C VAL A 792 -18.65 7.27 1.29
N TYR A 793 -18.43 6.88 2.52
CA TYR A 793 -19.12 7.44 3.67
C TYR A 793 -18.42 8.75 4.09
N ASP A 794 -19.15 9.84 4.00
CA ASP A 794 -18.73 11.20 4.39
C ASP A 794 -18.79 11.34 5.91
N GLN A 795 -17.77 10.81 6.58
CA GLN A 795 -17.66 10.87 8.04
C GLN A 795 -17.41 12.30 8.52
N ILE A 796 -16.80 13.15 7.70
CA ILE A 796 -16.52 14.55 8.04
C ILE A 796 -17.83 15.30 8.29
N SER A 797 -18.78 15.21 7.34
CA SER A 797 -20.10 15.83 7.49
C SER A 797 -20.92 15.16 8.58
N ALA A 798 -20.89 13.82 8.68
CA ALA A 798 -21.62 13.07 9.70
C ALA A 798 -21.19 13.41 11.13
N ASP A 799 -19.91 13.65 11.35
CA ASP A 799 -19.38 13.98 12.67
C ASP A 799 -19.53 15.48 13.02
N ARG A 800 -19.47 16.39 12.02
CA ARG A 800 -19.27 17.82 12.28
C ARG A 800 -20.37 18.73 11.77
N ALA A 801 -21.13 18.36 10.72
CA ALA A 801 -22.11 19.24 10.09
C ALA A 801 -23.48 19.19 10.81
N GLN A 802 -23.51 19.51 12.10
CA GLN A 802 -24.72 19.53 12.95
C GLN A 802 -24.61 20.61 14.02
N LEU A 803 -25.76 21.13 14.44
CA LEU A 803 -25.84 22.22 15.43
C LEU A 803 -25.25 21.80 16.79
N GLY A 804 -25.45 20.53 17.20
CA GLY A 804 -24.89 19.99 18.46
C GLY A 804 -23.38 19.93 18.48
N ASN A 805 -22.69 19.92 17.27
CA ASN A 805 -21.25 20.09 17.18
C ASN A 805 -20.86 21.58 17.10
N ILE A 806 -21.61 22.39 16.34
CA ILE A 806 -21.38 23.84 16.22
C ILE A 806 -21.47 24.49 17.62
N TYR A 807 -22.43 24.08 18.44
CA TYR A 807 -22.49 24.42 19.87
C TYR A 807 -22.49 23.14 20.69
N ASN A 808 -21.34 22.81 21.26
CA ASN A 808 -21.24 21.70 22.19
C ASN A 808 -21.71 22.11 23.58
N THR A 809 -22.89 21.62 23.99
CA THR A 809 -23.50 21.94 25.29
C THR A 809 -22.75 21.33 26.48
N VAL A 810 -21.95 20.27 26.27
CA VAL A 810 -21.19 19.58 27.32
C VAL A 810 -20.00 20.42 27.79
N ASP A 811 -19.28 21.04 26.85
CA ASP A 811 -18.12 21.87 27.15
C ASP A 811 -18.35 23.38 26.95
N GLY A 812 -19.54 23.74 26.46
CA GLY A 812 -19.99 25.13 26.29
C GLY A 812 -19.28 25.88 25.16
N THR A 813 -18.53 25.19 24.26
CA THR A 813 -17.76 25.81 23.18
C THR A 813 -18.57 25.93 21.88
N ILE A 814 -18.22 26.93 21.06
CA ILE A 814 -18.68 27.05 19.70
C ILE A 814 -17.55 26.60 18.74
N ASN A 815 -17.89 25.70 17.83
CA ASN A 815 -16.96 25.08 16.90
C ASN A 815 -17.38 25.36 15.47
N ASN A 816 -16.42 25.48 14.54
CA ASN A 816 -16.67 25.54 13.11
C ASN A 816 -17.22 24.20 12.58
N ALA A 817 -17.79 24.22 11.41
CA ALA A 817 -18.36 23.04 10.77
C ALA A 817 -18.21 23.07 9.23
N PRO A 818 -18.30 21.91 8.57
CA PRO A 818 -18.46 21.86 7.12
C PRO A 818 -19.75 22.56 6.67
N VAL A 819 -19.68 23.26 5.53
CA VAL A 819 -20.84 23.96 4.94
C VAL A 819 -22.00 23.03 4.51
N ASP A 820 -21.81 21.71 4.59
CA ASP A 820 -22.88 20.73 4.37
C ASP A 820 -24.03 20.87 5.40
N PHE A 821 -23.78 21.51 6.54
CA PHE A 821 -24.81 21.90 7.51
C PHE A 821 -25.94 22.71 6.84
N ASN A 822 -25.65 23.58 5.86
CA ASN A 822 -26.67 24.34 5.14
C ASN A 822 -27.65 23.45 4.37
N ASN A 823 -27.24 22.23 4.00
CA ASN A 823 -28.09 21.29 3.29
C ASN A 823 -29.06 20.53 4.23
N THR A 824 -28.72 20.44 5.51
CA THR A 824 -29.45 19.64 6.49
C THR A 824 -30.14 20.49 7.54
N ASN A 825 -29.43 21.45 8.13
CA ASN A 825 -29.74 22.20 9.36
C ASN A 825 -30.06 21.26 10.54
N PHE A 826 -29.45 20.08 10.58
CA PHE A 826 -29.69 19.11 11.64
C PHE A 826 -29.19 19.63 13.00
N SER A 827 -30.01 19.43 14.01
CA SER A 827 -29.59 19.68 15.40
C SER A 827 -28.65 18.57 15.87
N GLN A 828 -28.96 17.33 15.52
CA GLN A 828 -28.15 16.15 15.78
C GLN A 828 -28.17 15.23 14.53
N THR A 829 -27.08 14.55 14.26
CA THR A 829 -27.03 13.57 13.15
C THR A 829 -27.16 12.15 13.68
N ARG A 830 -27.98 11.33 13.00
CA ARG A 830 -27.85 9.89 13.09
C ARG A 830 -26.80 9.46 12.08
N LYS A 831 -25.61 9.13 12.58
CA LYS A 831 -24.45 8.79 11.72
C LYS A 831 -24.71 7.64 10.76
N GLU A 832 -25.56 6.70 11.14
CA GLU A 832 -25.90 5.54 10.31
C GLU A 832 -26.94 5.82 9.20
N SER A 833 -27.07 7.06 8.72
CA SER A 833 -27.94 7.43 7.61
C SER A 833 -27.28 7.25 6.24
N ASP A 834 -28.02 6.78 5.23
CA ASP A 834 -27.59 6.70 3.84
C ASP A 834 -27.34 8.09 3.21
N TYR A 835 -27.85 9.18 3.84
CA TYR A 835 -27.51 10.55 3.47
C TYR A 835 -26.00 10.77 3.38
N PHE A 836 -25.20 10.16 4.25
CA PHE A 836 -23.74 10.32 4.29
C PHE A 836 -23.00 9.37 3.33
N VAL A 837 -23.68 8.42 2.68
CA VAL A 837 -23.08 7.52 1.69
C VAL A 837 -23.12 8.17 0.31
N LYS A 838 -22.01 8.71 -0.13
CA LYS A 838 -21.88 9.50 -1.37
C LYS A 838 -21.24 8.68 -2.49
N ASN A 839 -21.59 9.02 -3.75
CA ASN A 839 -20.93 8.41 -4.91
C ASN A 839 -19.46 8.84 -4.97
N GLY A 840 -18.55 7.87 -4.90
CA GLY A 840 -17.11 8.04 -4.92
C GLY A 840 -16.46 7.77 -6.29
N SER A 841 -17.26 7.58 -7.35
CA SER A 841 -16.71 7.34 -8.70
C SER A 841 -15.90 8.54 -9.18
N PHE A 842 -14.80 8.26 -9.86
CA PHE A 842 -13.90 9.30 -10.38
C PHE A 842 -13.20 8.91 -11.68
N VAL A 843 -12.74 9.93 -12.40
CA VAL A 843 -11.72 9.85 -13.44
C VAL A 843 -10.60 10.81 -13.06
N LYS A 844 -9.36 10.33 -12.98
CA LYS A 844 -8.16 11.10 -12.63
C LYS A 844 -7.19 11.15 -13.81
N LEU A 845 -6.63 12.33 -14.07
CA LEU A 845 -5.38 12.50 -14.81
C LEU A 845 -4.25 12.52 -13.78
N ASP A 846 -3.61 11.36 -13.60
CA ASP A 846 -2.59 11.18 -12.56
C ASP A 846 -1.28 11.89 -12.90
N ASN A 847 -0.86 11.83 -14.17
CA ASN A 847 0.44 12.36 -14.59
C ASN A 847 0.41 12.86 -16.02
N VAL A 848 1.14 13.99 -16.25
CA VAL A 848 1.53 14.49 -17.57
C VAL A 848 3.00 14.85 -17.51
N THR A 849 3.79 14.37 -18.47
CA THR A 849 5.25 14.63 -18.56
C THR A 849 5.65 14.97 -19.98
N LEU A 850 6.52 15.95 -20.12
CA LEU A 850 7.17 16.36 -21.36
C LEU A 850 8.68 16.37 -21.16
N GLY A 851 9.43 15.69 -22.02
CA GLY A 851 10.87 15.62 -21.95
C GLY A 851 11.55 16.03 -23.24
N TYR A 852 12.78 16.54 -23.12
CA TYR A 852 13.67 16.82 -24.25
C TYR A 852 15.03 16.17 -24.00
N THR A 853 15.48 15.31 -24.93
CA THR A 853 16.74 14.56 -24.83
C THR A 853 17.79 15.09 -25.79
N PHE A 854 18.92 15.48 -25.25
CA PHE A 854 20.15 15.74 -25.99
C PHE A 854 20.95 14.44 -26.11
N ASN A 855 21.13 13.97 -27.33
CA ASN A 855 21.87 12.77 -27.65
C ASN A 855 23.29 13.08 -28.12
N ASN A 856 24.19 12.09 -28.08
CA ASN A 856 25.58 12.19 -28.56
C ASN A 856 26.41 13.27 -27.82
N LEU A 857 26.10 13.51 -26.55
CA LEU A 857 26.93 14.33 -25.67
C LEU A 857 28.12 13.49 -25.21
N LEU A 858 29.33 14.04 -25.40
CA LEU A 858 30.61 13.35 -25.16
C LEU A 858 30.87 12.20 -26.18
N LYS A 859 32.13 11.85 -26.40
CA LYS A 859 32.60 10.86 -27.40
C LYS A 859 32.03 9.44 -27.26
N ASN A 860 31.20 9.16 -26.21
CA ASN A 860 30.71 7.84 -25.81
C ASN A 860 29.19 7.63 -25.93
N ASN A 861 28.49 8.33 -26.85
CA ASN A 861 27.02 8.23 -26.99
C ASN A 861 26.23 8.60 -25.72
N GLY A 862 26.75 9.51 -24.90
CA GLY A 862 26.07 10.01 -23.73
C GLY A 862 24.76 10.74 -24.10
N SER A 863 23.78 10.71 -23.21
CA SER A 863 22.51 11.43 -23.35
C SER A 863 22.13 12.17 -22.08
N ILE A 864 21.56 13.36 -22.23
CA ILE A 864 20.96 14.12 -21.13
C ILE A 864 19.54 14.48 -21.52
N ARG A 865 18.59 14.08 -20.70
CA ARG A 865 17.18 14.39 -20.84
C ARG A 865 16.76 15.35 -19.72
N PHE A 866 16.22 16.51 -20.10
CA PHE A 866 15.49 17.40 -19.21
C PHE A 866 14.00 17.12 -19.36
N TYR A 867 13.26 17.15 -18.24
CA TYR A 867 11.83 16.96 -18.29
C TYR A 867 11.09 17.81 -17.27
N THR A 868 9.86 18.15 -17.62
CA THR A 868 8.90 18.76 -16.71
C THR A 868 7.64 17.90 -16.65
N GLY A 869 6.92 17.96 -15.55
CA GLY A 869 5.71 17.20 -15.39
C GLY A 869 4.82 17.71 -14.27
N VAL A 870 3.58 17.25 -14.28
CA VAL A 870 2.62 17.49 -13.21
C VAL A 870 2.00 16.16 -12.80
N ASN A 871 2.01 15.87 -11.49
CA ASN A 871 1.30 14.72 -10.92
C ASN A 871 0.05 15.20 -10.18
N ASN A 872 -0.99 14.34 -10.12
CA ASN A 872 -2.30 14.66 -9.57
C ASN A 872 -2.91 15.90 -10.25
N VAL A 873 -2.94 15.86 -11.59
CA VAL A 873 -3.26 17.02 -12.45
C VAL A 873 -4.70 17.48 -12.25
N LEU A 874 -5.66 16.56 -12.36
CA LEU A 874 -7.08 16.83 -12.15
C LEU A 874 -7.85 15.57 -11.77
N ILE A 875 -8.99 15.78 -11.09
CA ILE A 875 -9.96 14.75 -10.77
C ILE A 875 -11.36 15.22 -11.18
N ILE A 876 -12.10 14.35 -11.86
CA ILE A 876 -13.50 14.53 -12.21
C ILE A 876 -14.31 13.57 -11.35
N THR A 877 -15.11 14.09 -10.43
CA THR A 877 -15.91 13.31 -9.47
C THR A 877 -17.13 14.09 -8.99
N LYS A 878 -18.16 13.37 -8.54
CA LYS A 878 -19.30 13.95 -7.81
C LYS A 878 -19.04 14.11 -6.32
N TYR A 879 -17.96 13.52 -5.79
CA TYR A 879 -17.58 13.61 -4.39
C TYR A 879 -17.06 15.01 -4.03
N LYS A 880 -17.60 15.61 -2.98
CA LYS A 880 -17.34 17.04 -2.69
C LYS A 880 -16.17 17.29 -1.75
N ASN A 881 -15.78 16.32 -0.89
CA ASN A 881 -14.64 16.46 0.03
C ASN A 881 -13.28 16.33 -0.69
N LEU A 882 -12.20 15.98 0.02
CA LEU A 882 -10.84 16.04 -0.52
C LEU A 882 -10.61 15.10 -1.70
N ASP A 883 -10.77 13.81 -1.50
CA ASP A 883 -10.48 12.77 -2.49
C ASP A 883 -11.41 11.56 -2.29
N PRO A 884 -12.10 11.06 -3.34
CA PRO A 884 -12.93 9.86 -3.22
C PRO A 884 -12.13 8.56 -3.12
N GLU A 885 -10.82 8.59 -3.36
CA GLU A 885 -9.93 7.44 -3.21
C GLU A 885 -9.46 7.35 -1.75
N VAL A 886 -10.37 6.91 -0.87
CA VAL A 886 -10.13 6.81 0.56
C VAL A 886 -9.50 5.48 0.95
N PHE A 887 -8.67 5.52 1.99
CA PHE A 887 -7.84 4.40 2.47
C PHE A 887 -8.61 3.45 3.39
N ASN A 888 -9.54 3.95 4.17
CA ASN A 888 -10.17 3.26 5.29
C ASN A 888 -11.49 2.62 4.89
N GLU A 889 -11.46 1.59 4.05
CA GLU A 889 -12.63 0.80 3.62
C GLU A 889 -13.83 1.66 3.20
N GLY A 890 -13.54 2.79 2.51
CA GLY A 890 -14.56 3.72 2.02
C GLY A 890 -15.09 4.73 3.04
N ARG A 891 -14.41 4.96 4.17
CA ARG A 891 -14.77 5.98 5.17
C ARG A 891 -13.81 7.17 5.07
N ASP A 892 -14.35 8.37 4.82
CA ASP A 892 -13.60 9.63 4.79
C ASP A 892 -13.69 10.34 6.14
N GLY A 893 -12.68 10.10 6.99
CA GLY A 893 -12.61 10.60 8.36
C GLY A 893 -11.55 11.68 8.60
N SER A 894 -11.22 12.53 7.66
CA SER A 894 -10.16 13.54 7.73
C SER A 894 -8.81 12.98 7.25
N ILE A 895 -8.76 12.60 5.99
CA ILE A 895 -7.55 12.06 5.36
C ILE A 895 -6.51 13.16 5.08
N TYR A 896 -5.24 12.80 5.11
CA TYR A 896 -4.16 13.65 4.65
C TYR A 896 -4.32 13.92 3.14
N PRO A 897 -4.37 15.20 2.69
CA PRO A 897 -4.64 15.55 1.30
C PRO A 897 -3.48 15.16 0.39
N ARG A 898 -3.81 14.72 -0.84
CA ARG A 898 -2.78 14.48 -1.86
C ARG A 898 -2.32 15.79 -2.47
N ALA A 899 -1.00 15.92 -2.66
CA ALA A 899 -0.38 17.08 -3.30
C ALA A 899 -0.62 17.08 -4.81
N ARG A 900 -0.78 18.27 -5.41
CA ARG A 900 -0.47 18.50 -6.81
C ARG A 900 1.01 18.82 -6.92
N MET A 901 1.76 18.06 -7.72
CA MET A 901 3.22 18.11 -7.75
C MET A 901 3.67 18.65 -9.12
N PHE A 902 4.40 19.76 -9.13
CA PHE A 902 5.02 20.34 -10.31
C PHE A 902 6.51 19.99 -10.32
N THR A 903 6.96 19.28 -11.33
CA THR A 903 8.25 18.64 -11.40
C THR A 903 9.17 19.27 -12.43
N LEU A 904 10.44 19.42 -12.08
CA LEU A 904 11.56 19.59 -12.99
C LEU A 904 12.59 18.50 -12.73
N GLY A 905 13.09 17.86 -13.79
CA GLY A 905 14.04 16.76 -13.60
C GLY A 905 15.04 16.61 -14.75
N ILE A 906 16.10 15.88 -14.45
CA ILE A 906 17.20 15.54 -15.34
C ILE A 906 17.53 14.06 -15.25
N ASN A 907 17.76 13.41 -16.40
CA ASN A 907 18.32 12.07 -16.50
C ASN A 907 19.55 12.12 -17.39
N ALA A 908 20.72 11.80 -16.89
CA ALA A 908 21.97 11.74 -17.63
C ALA A 908 22.51 10.32 -17.65
N ASN A 909 22.94 9.86 -18.83
CA ASN A 909 23.53 8.55 -19.05
C ASN A 909 24.81 8.70 -19.86
N PHE A 910 25.88 8.04 -19.42
CA PHE A 910 27.20 8.10 -20.01
C PHE A 910 27.81 6.72 -20.22
#